data_50af0cb03d6b170f0d030fbaab836a0b
#
_entry.id   50af0cb03d6b170f0d030fbaab836a0b
#
_cell.length_a   1.000
_cell.length_b   1.000
_cell.length_c   1.000
_cell.angle_alpha   90.00
_cell.angle_beta   90.00
_cell.angle_gamma   90.00
#
_symmetry.space_group_name_H-M   'P 1'
#
loop_
_entity.id
_entity.type
_entity.pdbx_description
1 polymer ?
#
loop_
_entity_poly.entity_id
_entity_poly.type
_entity_poly.pdbx_seq_one_letter_code
_entity_poly.pdbx_strand_id
1 'polypeptide(L)'
;MTRDALMPAESPLTRHRIDACFLGPYGENNNLLEKLVVEFLRDHVYWRRNFHPEDPPAISTEASRHPDYLAFESRMRRELHQLSASLKKSVPFHSPRYMGHMVSDLLMPGLIAQILTLPYNPNNVSEDSAPVTVDMEVQVGLQLARMVGYVHDPLRADCAFGHLTSGGTLANYQALRVALALKAFPVALRSAGVPDLDLPEDDWSAFNLHPHKATQLLDDWLTWLAAQPLRERKTWRQRVQQERLEYLGMLEFFTRHAQLRVPHVLAPVTAHYSWSKGLKLLGLGRSQLQLLPEQGMRLDTDALESTLEKCRRERQPVLMSVAVLGTTEYGTFDPVDRIVAARERAAALGLGHSVHVDAAWGGYLATVFRNEDGSLRSRDEVARGYHAFPAPEVHAAIAALADTDSITIDPHKLGYLPFGTGAFICRDHRVTALLSEEADYVFGGASATSYHERYRGLGQFIPEGSKSGANAAAVYVTHRVLPLDHLHFGRLTRQTLLAAESFHAGANRFADKMHGRVNAIVPFQPDSNLVCLALNPAGNTRVANANAFVHRLHDDMRADPRQPLQLKQFFGSMTTLRPEALGDTEMRRILGQLGLDVATLDGVGNGDDRLVILRHTLMNPYLIDHENGISYIDLYFDYLASRVQQLLAAHDAA
;
A
#
# COMPACT_ATOMS: atom_id res chain seq x y z
N MET A 1 2.11 -33.24 -0.99
CA MET A 1 3.56 -32.97 -1.10
C MET A 1 3.71 -31.85 -2.11
N THR A 2 3.91 -30.64 -1.66
CA THR A 2 4.07 -29.46 -2.50
C THR A 2 5.38 -29.56 -3.27
N ARG A 3 5.35 -29.25 -4.56
CA ARG A 3 6.51 -29.23 -5.48
C ARG A 3 7.64 -28.27 -5.06
N ASP A 4 7.45 -27.49 -3.99
CA ASP A 4 8.40 -26.49 -3.51
C ASP A 4 9.62 -27.07 -2.75
N ALA A 5 9.62 -28.37 -2.43
CA ALA A 5 10.71 -29.00 -1.64
C ALA A 5 11.95 -29.38 -2.44
N LEU A 6 12.01 -29.12 -3.77
CA LEU A 6 13.09 -29.62 -4.65
C LEU A 6 13.71 -28.55 -5.57
N MET A 7 13.43 -27.26 -5.34
CA MET A 7 14.17 -26.22 -6.08
C MET A 7 15.49 -25.93 -5.36
N PRO A 8 16.64 -25.94 -6.06
CA PRO A 8 17.90 -25.52 -5.47
C PRO A 8 17.76 -24.07 -4.99
N ALA A 9 18.38 -23.76 -3.85
CA ALA A 9 18.46 -22.39 -3.33
C ALA A 9 18.89 -21.45 -4.47
N GLU A 10 18.06 -20.47 -4.80
CA GLU A 10 18.36 -19.53 -5.87
C GLU A 10 19.58 -18.69 -5.49
N SER A 11 20.47 -18.45 -6.46
CA SER A 11 21.62 -17.57 -6.24
C SER A 11 21.15 -16.15 -5.95
N PRO A 12 21.84 -15.39 -5.07
CA PRO A 12 21.48 -14.00 -4.78
C PRO A 12 21.31 -13.16 -6.03
N LEU A 13 20.36 -12.24 -6.03
CA LEU A 13 20.11 -11.35 -7.14
C LEU A 13 21.32 -10.45 -7.40
N THR A 14 22.00 -10.66 -8.51
CA THR A 14 23.11 -9.80 -8.97
C THR A 14 22.57 -8.57 -9.68
N ARG A 15 23.41 -7.57 -9.93
CA ARG A 15 23.07 -6.40 -10.73
C ARG A 15 22.50 -6.81 -12.11
N HIS A 16 23.15 -7.71 -12.80
CA HIS A 16 22.71 -8.17 -14.14
C HIS A 16 21.34 -8.85 -14.11
N ARG A 17 20.96 -9.48 -13.00
CA ARG A 17 19.60 -10.01 -12.83
C ARG A 17 18.57 -8.89 -12.60
N ILE A 18 18.93 -7.84 -11.89
CA ILE A 18 18.05 -6.65 -11.75
C ILE A 18 17.83 -6.03 -13.12
N ASP A 19 18.89 -5.86 -13.92
CA ASP A 19 18.80 -5.28 -15.25
C ASP A 19 17.86 -6.11 -16.16
N ALA A 20 17.85 -7.45 -16.01
CA ALA A 20 16.93 -8.33 -16.74
C ALA A 20 15.46 -8.21 -16.30
N CYS A 21 15.17 -7.62 -15.15
CA CYS A 21 13.81 -7.52 -14.62
C CYS A 21 12.99 -6.36 -15.20
N PHE A 22 13.62 -5.42 -15.89
CA PHE A 22 12.98 -4.23 -16.47
C PHE A 22 13.17 -4.16 -17.99
N LEU A 23 12.27 -3.45 -18.65
CA LEU A 23 12.46 -3.11 -20.06
C LEU A 23 13.71 -2.25 -20.26
N GLY A 24 14.04 -1.44 -19.27
CA GLY A 24 15.15 -0.49 -19.27
C GLY A 24 14.74 0.90 -19.75
N PRO A 25 15.43 1.97 -19.27
CA PRO A 25 15.07 3.35 -19.59
C PRO A 25 15.10 3.69 -21.07
N TYR A 26 15.90 2.97 -21.85
CA TYR A 26 16.05 3.12 -23.30
C TYR A 26 15.33 2.01 -24.10
N GLY A 27 14.68 1.07 -23.41
CA GLY A 27 14.03 -0.09 -24.02
C GLY A 27 15.01 -1.20 -24.40
N GLU A 28 16.13 -1.33 -23.67
CA GLU A 28 17.25 -2.22 -23.97
C GLU A 28 16.83 -3.69 -24.05
N ASN A 29 15.87 -4.11 -23.18
CA ASN A 29 15.37 -5.47 -23.14
C ASN A 29 14.16 -5.73 -24.06
N ASN A 30 13.98 -4.93 -25.12
CA ASN A 30 12.87 -5.05 -26.06
C ASN A 30 12.76 -6.48 -26.66
N ASN A 31 13.89 -7.06 -27.04
CA ASN A 31 13.93 -8.40 -27.63
C ASN A 31 13.43 -9.49 -26.64
N LEU A 32 13.75 -9.35 -25.35
CA LEU A 32 13.28 -10.27 -24.31
C LEU A 32 11.78 -10.15 -24.13
N LEU A 33 11.27 -8.91 -23.99
CA LEU A 33 9.84 -8.61 -23.84
C LEU A 33 9.04 -9.15 -25.04
N GLU A 34 9.45 -8.79 -26.26
CA GLU A 34 8.76 -9.17 -27.48
C GLU A 34 8.73 -10.69 -27.65
N LYS A 35 9.88 -11.36 -27.47
CA LYS A 35 9.99 -12.81 -27.56
C LYS A 35 9.04 -13.52 -26.62
N LEU A 36 9.05 -13.16 -25.34
CA LEU A 36 8.21 -13.83 -24.34
C LEU A 36 6.72 -13.57 -24.57
N VAL A 37 6.32 -12.33 -24.87
CA VAL A 37 4.91 -12.00 -25.15
C VAL A 37 4.41 -12.77 -26.36
N VAL A 38 5.18 -12.81 -27.46
CA VAL A 38 4.78 -13.53 -28.69
C VAL A 38 4.75 -15.04 -28.45
N GLU A 39 5.74 -15.60 -27.74
CA GLU A 39 5.81 -17.03 -27.40
C GLU A 39 4.54 -17.49 -26.68
N PHE A 40 4.18 -16.83 -25.58
CA PHE A 40 3.03 -17.23 -24.76
C PHE A 40 1.68 -16.91 -25.40
N LEU A 41 1.55 -15.85 -26.20
CA LEU A 41 0.32 -15.63 -26.98
C LEU A 41 0.14 -16.69 -28.07
N ARG A 42 1.22 -17.16 -28.70
CA ARG A 42 1.17 -18.31 -29.64
C ARG A 42 0.79 -19.60 -28.93
N ASP A 43 1.36 -19.86 -27.74
CA ASP A 43 0.99 -21.01 -26.93
C ASP A 43 -0.52 -21.03 -26.62
N HIS A 44 -1.09 -19.88 -26.21
CA HIS A 44 -2.55 -19.74 -26.03
C HIS A 44 -3.35 -20.08 -27.30
N VAL A 45 -2.88 -19.66 -28.50
CA VAL A 45 -3.52 -20.01 -29.77
C VAL A 45 -3.43 -21.52 -30.03
N TYR A 46 -2.29 -22.15 -29.75
CA TYR A 46 -2.12 -23.60 -29.88
C TYR A 46 -3.05 -24.35 -28.92
N TRP A 47 -3.13 -23.93 -27.66
CA TRP A 47 -4.06 -24.51 -26.69
C TRP A 47 -5.51 -24.47 -27.20
N ARG A 48 -5.98 -23.36 -27.74
CA ARG A 48 -7.32 -23.23 -28.31
C ARG A 48 -7.56 -24.19 -29.48
N ARG A 49 -6.58 -24.36 -30.35
CA ARG A 49 -6.67 -25.26 -31.51
C ARG A 49 -6.73 -26.73 -31.13
N ASN A 50 -6.12 -27.08 -30.02
CA ASN A 50 -6.02 -28.48 -29.56
C ASN A 50 -7.07 -28.81 -28.47
N PHE A 51 -7.92 -27.87 -28.09
CA PHE A 51 -8.92 -28.09 -27.05
C PHE A 51 -10.03 -29.05 -27.55
N HIS A 52 -10.52 -28.83 -28.77
CA HIS A 52 -11.39 -29.70 -29.53
C HIS A 52 -10.93 -29.70 -31.01
N PRO A 53 -9.92 -30.50 -31.37
CA PRO A 53 -9.32 -30.43 -32.69
C PRO A 53 -10.23 -30.91 -33.82
N GLU A 54 -11.33 -31.62 -33.49
CA GLU A 54 -12.37 -32.07 -34.40
C GLU A 54 -13.35 -30.95 -34.83
N ASP A 55 -13.40 -29.84 -34.09
CA ASP A 55 -14.29 -28.74 -34.40
C ASP A 55 -13.73 -27.92 -35.59
N PRO A 56 -14.53 -27.63 -36.61
CA PRO A 56 -14.08 -26.84 -37.75
C PRO A 56 -13.91 -25.35 -37.35
N PRO A 57 -12.95 -24.64 -38.01
CA PRO A 57 -12.79 -23.20 -37.79
C PRO A 57 -14.07 -22.42 -38.12
N ALA A 58 -14.60 -21.66 -37.15
CA ALA A 58 -15.79 -20.82 -37.35
C ALA A 58 -15.54 -19.63 -38.31
N ILE A 59 -14.27 -19.16 -38.37
CA ILE A 59 -13.87 -18.07 -39.27
C ILE A 59 -13.12 -18.69 -40.46
N SER A 60 -13.77 -18.74 -41.62
CA SER A 60 -13.17 -19.26 -42.84
C SER A 60 -12.16 -18.28 -43.45
N THR A 61 -11.27 -18.81 -44.31
CA THR A 61 -10.36 -17.94 -45.09
C THR A 61 -11.11 -16.97 -46.00
N GLU A 62 -12.27 -17.37 -46.51
CA GLU A 62 -13.13 -16.51 -47.32
C GLU A 62 -13.74 -15.37 -46.48
N ALA A 63 -14.25 -15.66 -45.27
CA ALA A 63 -14.75 -14.67 -44.34
C ALA A 63 -13.68 -13.62 -44.00
N SER A 64 -12.42 -14.03 -43.76
CA SER A 64 -11.31 -13.11 -43.46
C SER A 64 -10.90 -12.22 -44.65
N ARG A 65 -11.33 -12.53 -45.88
CA ARG A 65 -11.12 -11.73 -47.10
C ARG A 65 -12.30 -10.85 -47.49
N HIS A 66 -13.42 -10.98 -46.79
CA HIS A 66 -14.60 -10.19 -47.07
C HIS A 66 -14.31 -8.68 -46.87
N PRO A 67 -14.83 -7.77 -47.72
CA PRO A 67 -14.62 -6.34 -47.58
C PRO A 67 -14.96 -5.77 -46.21
N ASP A 68 -16.03 -6.22 -45.59
CA ASP A 68 -16.46 -5.75 -44.25
C ASP A 68 -15.45 -6.19 -43.16
N TYR A 69 -14.90 -7.40 -43.28
CA TYR A 69 -13.85 -7.86 -42.36
C TYR A 69 -12.60 -6.97 -42.47
N LEU A 70 -12.14 -6.71 -43.69
CA LEU A 70 -10.97 -5.85 -43.94
C LEU A 70 -11.24 -4.39 -43.52
N ALA A 71 -12.48 -3.89 -43.70
CA ALA A 71 -12.85 -2.57 -43.23
C ALA A 71 -12.84 -2.51 -41.69
N PHE A 72 -13.30 -3.55 -40.99
CA PHE A 72 -13.24 -3.65 -39.54
C PHE A 72 -11.79 -3.71 -39.05
N GLU A 73 -10.95 -4.55 -39.66
CA GLU A 73 -9.52 -4.65 -39.32
C GLU A 73 -8.82 -3.29 -39.48
N SER A 74 -9.08 -2.60 -40.58
CA SER A 74 -8.53 -1.27 -40.86
C SER A 74 -8.97 -0.23 -39.82
N ARG A 75 -10.24 -0.28 -39.39
CA ARG A 75 -10.74 0.58 -38.31
C ARG A 75 -10.04 0.27 -36.98
N MET A 76 -9.96 -1.00 -36.60
CA MET A 76 -9.28 -1.43 -35.36
C MET A 76 -7.82 -0.96 -35.35
N ARG A 77 -7.07 -1.16 -36.44
CA ARG A 77 -5.67 -0.68 -36.57
C ARG A 77 -5.58 0.82 -36.37
N ARG A 78 -6.45 1.60 -36.99
CA ARG A 78 -6.45 3.07 -36.87
C ARG A 78 -6.68 3.51 -35.42
N GLU A 79 -7.67 2.93 -34.72
CA GLU A 79 -7.95 3.26 -33.32
C GLU A 79 -6.78 2.90 -32.39
N LEU A 80 -6.14 1.74 -32.60
CA LEU A 80 -4.96 1.33 -31.85
C LEU A 80 -3.76 2.24 -32.09
N HIS A 81 -3.54 2.69 -33.34
CA HIS A 81 -2.49 3.69 -33.64
C HIS A 81 -2.77 5.04 -32.97
N GLN A 82 -4.03 5.49 -32.97
CA GLN A 82 -4.43 6.72 -32.29
C GLN A 82 -4.24 6.62 -30.77
N LEU A 83 -4.63 5.48 -30.16
CA LEU A 83 -4.39 5.21 -28.75
C LEU A 83 -2.89 5.23 -28.44
N SER A 84 -2.08 4.50 -29.21
CA SER A 84 -0.61 4.46 -29.04
C SER A 84 0.01 5.86 -29.11
N ALA A 85 -0.40 6.67 -30.10
CA ALA A 85 0.07 8.05 -30.23
C ALA A 85 -0.34 8.93 -29.03
N SER A 86 -1.56 8.73 -28.51
CA SER A 86 -2.06 9.47 -27.35
C SER A 86 -1.33 9.09 -26.07
N LEU A 87 -1.05 7.81 -25.86
CA LEU A 87 -0.32 7.29 -24.69
C LEU A 87 1.12 7.84 -24.60
N LYS A 88 1.74 8.21 -25.72
CA LYS A 88 3.07 8.86 -25.72
C LYS A 88 3.08 10.27 -25.09
N LYS A 89 1.91 10.84 -24.80
CA LYS A 89 1.77 12.07 -24.01
C LYS A 89 1.68 11.81 -22.50
N SER A 90 1.73 10.56 -22.06
CA SER A 90 1.73 10.18 -20.66
C SER A 90 3.07 10.49 -20.00
N VAL A 91 3.05 10.61 -18.67
CA VAL A 91 4.24 10.85 -17.87
C VAL A 91 5.25 9.70 -18.07
N PRO A 92 6.54 10.00 -18.34
CA PRO A 92 7.55 8.98 -18.64
C PRO A 92 8.08 8.33 -17.34
N PHE A 93 7.28 7.50 -16.69
CA PHE A 93 7.63 6.84 -15.42
C PHE A 93 8.88 5.96 -15.52
N HIS A 94 9.19 5.42 -16.70
CA HIS A 94 10.38 4.61 -16.96
C HIS A 94 11.69 5.43 -16.90
N SER A 95 11.62 6.74 -17.07
CA SER A 95 12.81 7.59 -17.14
C SER A 95 13.46 7.77 -15.76
N PRO A 96 14.79 7.63 -15.63
CA PRO A 96 15.51 7.97 -14.40
C PRO A 96 15.49 9.50 -14.09
N ARG A 97 14.98 10.31 -14.99
CA ARG A 97 14.72 11.75 -14.77
C ARG A 97 13.37 12.00 -14.09
N TYR A 98 12.57 10.95 -13.86
CA TYR A 98 11.31 11.03 -13.14
C TYR A 98 11.52 10.75 -11.66
N MET A 99 11.27 11.74 -10.81
CA MET A 99 11.39 11.68 -9.36
C MET A 99 10.11 12.22 -8.67
N GLY A 100 8.95 12.11 -9.34
CA GLY A 100 7.71 12.75 -8.91
C GLY A 100 6.90 11.93 -7.89
N HIS A 101 6.07 11.03 -8.36
CA HIS A 101 5.17 10.22 -7.53
C HIS A 101 5.69 8.79 -7.33
N MET A 102 4.92 8.00 -6.56
CA MET A 102 5.24 6.64 -6.11
C MET A 102 5.05 5.58 -7.21
N VAL A 103 5.56 5.84 -8.40
CA VAL A 103 5.53 4.96 -9.59
C VAL A 103 6.84 5.05 -10.35
N SER A 104 7.22 3.98 -11.04
CA SER A 104 8.42 3.89 -11.87
C SER A 104 8.16 2.94 -13.04
N ASP A 105 9.21 2.46 -13.71
CA ASP A 105 9.12 1.38 -14.69
C ASP A 105 8.54 0.11 -14.07
N LEU A 106 7.95 -0.76 -14.87
CA LEU A 106 7.32 -1.98 -14.41
C LEU A 106 8.27 -3.17 -14.50
N LEU A 107 8.18 -4.06 -13.52
CA LEU A 107 8.86 -5.36 -13.56
C LEU A 107 8.26 -6.22 -14.69
N MET A 108 9.11 -6.63 -15.64
CA MET A 108 8.72 -7.45 -16.78
C MET A 108 8.03 -8.77 -16.39
N PRO A 109 8.48 -9.52 -15.35
CA PRO A 109 7.79 -10.75 -14.96
C PRO A 109 6.30 -10.52 -14.68
N GLY A 110 5.95 -9.48 -13.93
CA GLY A 110 4.56 -9.15 -13.62
C GLY A 110 3.80 -8.61 -14.83
N LEU A 111 4.41 -7.74 -15.61
CA LEU A 111 3.82 -7.19 -16.83
C LEU A 111 3.49 -8.30 -17.84
N ILE A 112 4.43 -9.19 -18.11
CA ILE A 112 4.26 -10.30 -19.04
C ILE A 112 3.20 -11.28 -18.50
N ALA A 113 3.25 -11.64 -17.22
CA ALA A 113 2.26 -12.51 -16.60
C ALA A 113 0.84 -11.93 -16.70
N GLN A 114 0.68 -10.63 -16.53
CA GLN A 114 -0.61 -9.98 -16.72
C GLN A 114 -1.09 -10.05 -18.17
N ILE A 115 -0.24 -9.70 -19.13
CA ILE A 115 -0.58 -9.71 -20.56
C ILE A 115 -0.99 -11.13 -21.01
N LEU A 116 -0.23 -12.14 -20.64
CA LEU A 116 -0.52 -13.53 -21.05
C LEU A 116 -1.76 -14.12 -20.40
N THR A 117 -2.17 -13.61 -19.22
CA THR A 117 -3.35 -14.09 -18.49
C THR A 117 -4.65 -13.45 -19.02
N LEU A 118 -4.58 -12.23 -19.57
CA LEU A 118 -5.76 -11.51 -20.09
C LEU A 118 -6.60 -12.32 -21.09
N PRO A 119 -6.04 -13.06 -22.06
CA PRO A 119 -6.84 -13.85 -23.01
C PRO A 119 -7.65 -14.97 -22.38
N TYR A 120 -7.27 -15.47 -21.21
CA TYR A 120 -8.03 -16.48 -20.45
C TYR A 120 -9.17 -15.86 -19.63
N ASN A 121 -9.09 -14.56 -19.36
CA ASN A 121 -10.09 -13.76 -18.64
C ASN A 121 -10.58 -14.41 -17.32
N PRO A 122 -9.69 -14.87 -16.43
CA PRO A 122 -10.09 -15.53 -15.20
C PRO A 122 -10.74 -14.55 -14.23
N ASN A 123 -11.82 -15.01 -13.56
CA ASN A 123 -12.55 -14.25 -12.56
C ASN A 123 -12.28 -14.83 -11.16
N ASN A 124 -11.51 -14.13 -10.34
CA ASN A 124 -11.12 -14.58 -9.00
C ASN A 124 -12.25 -14.50 -7.95
N VAL A 125 -13.51 -14.55 -8.36
CA VAL A 125 -14.63 -14.68 -7.43
C VAL A 125 -14.64 -16.08 -6.79
N SER A 126 -14.34 -17.13 -7.57
CA SER A 126 -14.27 -18.52 -7.10
C SER A 126 -13.35 -19.38 -7.95
N GLU A 127 -12.93 -20.53 -7.39
CA GLU A 127 -12.15 -21.55 -8.09
C GLU A 127 -12.86 -22.07 -9.35
N ASP A 128 -14.20 -22.17 -9.34
CA ASP A 128 -14.97 -22.61 -10.51
C ASP A 128 -14.77 -21.69 -11.72
N SER A 129 -14.60 -20.40 -11.47
CA SER A 129 -14.38 -19.39 -12.52
C SER A 129 -12.90 -19.18 -12.86
N ALA A 130 -12.01 -19.48 -11.92
CA ALA A 130 -10.57 -19.21 -12.03
C ALA A 130 -9.72 -20.20 -11.21
N PRO A 131 -9.71 -21.49 -11.59
CA PRO A 131 -9.09 -22.55 -10.78
C PRO A 131 -7.58 -22.34 -10.54
N VAL A 132 -6.91 -21.62 -11.41
CA VAL A 132 -5.46 -21.36 -11.31
C VAL A 132 -5.19 -20.07 -10.53
N THR A 133 -5.86 -18.99 -10.88
CA THR A 133 -5.50 -17.66 -10.36
C THR A 133 -6.10 -17.33 -8.99
N VAL A 134 -7.14 -18.03 -8.55
CA VAL A 134 -7.61 -17.95 -7.15
C VAL A 134 -6.56 -18.50 -6.20
N ASP A 135 -5.98 -19.68 -6.51
CA ASP A 135 -4.90 -20.27 -5.70
C ASP A 135 -3.66 -19.36 -5.69
N MET A 136 -3.28 -18.79 -6.85
CA MET A 136 -2.19 -17.81 -6.92
C MET A 136 -2.45 -16.61 -5.99
N GLU A 137 -3.67 -16.11 -5.92
CA GLU A 137 -4.00 -14.97 -5.07
C GLU A 137 -3.91 -15.32 -3.58
N VAL A 138 -4.37 -16.50 -3.19
CA VAL A 138 -4.23 -17.00 -1.81
C VAL A 138 -2.75 -17.12 -1.43
N GLN A 139 -1.92 -17.64 -2.34
CA GLN A 139 -0.47 -17.74 -2.12
C GLN A 139 0.19 -16.35 -2.04
N VAL A 140 -0.21 -15.38 -2.86
CA VAL A 140 0.25 -13.98 -2.76
C VAL A 140 -0.03 -13.42 -1.36
N GLY A 141 -1.22 -13.67 -0.81
CA GLY A 141 -1.56 -13.28 0.56
C GLY A 141 -0.57 -13.85 1.58
N LEU A 142 -0.20 -15.13 1.47
CA LEU A 142 0.79 -15.79 2.34
C LEU A 142 2.21 -15.26 2.14
N GLN A 143 2.61 -14.97 0.90
CA GLN A 143 3.92 -14.36 0.60
C GLN A 143 4.06 -12.98 1.24
N LEU A 144 3.03 -12.15 1.14
CA LEU A 144 3.01 -10.83 1.78
C LEU A 144 2.94 -10.93 3.31
N ALA A 145 2.19 -11.88 3.85
CA ALA A 145 2.15 -12.19 5.28
C ALA A 145 3.53 -12.55 5.82
N ARG A 146 4.27 -13.40 5.10
CA ARG A 146 5.65 -13.75 5.42
C ARG A 146 6.57 -12.53 5.44
N MET A 147 6.46 -11.66 4.45
CA MET A 147 7.27 -10.45 4.34
C MET A 147 7.09 -9.52 5.55
N VAL A 148 5.88 -9.39 6.08
CA VAL A 148 5.59 -8.55 7.25
C VAL A 148 5.78 -9.27 8.59
N GLY A 149 6.04 -10.58 8.59
CA GLY A 149 6.31 -11.37 9.78
C GLY A 149 5.07 -12.02 10.41
N TYR A 150 3.95 -12.07 9.72
CA TYR A 150 2.77 -12.82 10.15
C TYR A 150 2.97 -14.33 9.97
N VAL A 151 2.23 -15.12 10.72
CA VAL A 151 2.16 -16.58 10.53
C VAL A 151 1.60 -16.87 9.15
N HIS A 152 2.37 -17.58 8.33
CA HIS A 152 2.04 -17.85 6.93
C HIS A 152 1.99 -19.36 6.60
N ASP A 153 2.01 -20.20 7.62
CA ASP A 153 1.84 -21.65 7.47
C ASP A 153 0.35 -22.01 7.47
N PRO A 154 -0.21 -22.50 6.34
CA PRO A 154 -1.62 -22.85 6.22
C PRO A 154 -2.10 -23.96 7.17
N LEU A 155 -1.17 -24.71 7.78
CA LEU A 155 -1.50 -25.76 8.75
C LEU A 155 -1.74 -25.21 10.16
N ARG A 156 -1.37 -23.98 10.41
CA ARG A 156 -1.59 -23.32 11.71
C ARG A 156 -2.96 -22.68 11.78
N ALA A 157 -3.62 -22.79 12.92
CA ALA A 157 -4.93 -22.19 13.17
C ALA A 157 -4.91 -20.65 13.16
N ASP A 158 -3.77 -20.03 13.51
CA ASP A 158 -3.54 -18.59 13.53
C ASP A 158 -2.83 -18.07 12.26
N CYS A 159 -2.92 -18.82 11.16
CA CYS A 159 -2.37 -18.40 9.86
C CYS A 159 -3.00 -17.08 9.41
N ALA A 160 -2.21 -16.21 8.79
CA ALA A 160 -2.72 -14.98 8.21
C ALA A 160 -3.61 -15.24 6.99
N PHE A 161 -4.44 -14.27 6.62
CA PHE A 161 -5.15 -14.23 5.34
C PHE A 161 -4.86 -12.93 4.61
N GLY A 162 -4.63 -13.02 3.32
CA GLY A 162 -4.46 -11.86 2.46
C GLY A 162 -5.09 -12.05 1.10
N HIS A 163 -5.53 -10.95 0.50
CA HIS A 163 -6.07 -10.92 -0.86
C HIS A 163 -5.70 -9.62 -1.56
N LEU A 164 -5.76 -9.63 -2.88
CA LEU A 164 -5.55 -8.43 -3.67
C LEU A 164 -6.82 -7.55 -3.70
N THR A 165 -6.60 -6.26 -3.85
CA THR A 165 -7.62 -5.23 -4.04
C THR A 165 -7.25 -4.34 -5.22
N SER A 166 -8.17 -3.51 -5.67
CA SER A 166 -7.88 -2.52 -6.72
C SER A 166 -6.85 -1.45 -6.30
N GLY A 167 -6.56 -1.33 -5.01
CA GLY A 167 -5.57 -0.42 -4.44
C GLY A 167 -5.75 -0.25 -2.93
N GLY A 168 -4.79 0.40 -2.28
CA GLY A 168 -4.74 0.60 -0.82
C GLY A 168 -6.00 1.23 -0.23
N THR A 169 -6.71 2.05 -0.99
CA THR A 169 -8.00 2.61 -0.55
C THR A 169 -9.01 1.51 -0.19
N LEU A 170 -9.16 0.50 -1.06
CA LEU A 170 -10.09 -0.60 -0.82
C LEU A 170 -9.56 -1.56 0.25
N ALA A 171 -8.24 -1.73 0.34
CA ALA A 171 -7.60 -2.48 1.41
C ALA A 171 -7.87 -1.84 2.79
N ASN A 172 -7.79 -0.51 2.90
CA ASN A 172 -8.14 0.23 4.12
C ASN A 172 -9.65 0.09 4.47
N TYR A 173 -10.54 0.01 3.45
CA TYR A 173 -11.97 -0.25 3.70
C TYR A 173 -12.20 -1.67 4.24
N GLN A 174 -11.48 -2.65 3.72
CA GLN A 174 -11.52 -4.01 4.24
C GLN A 174 -11.01 -4.07 5.69
N ALA A 175 -9.96 -3.33 6.02
CA ALA A 175 -9.46 -3.23 7.40
C ALA A 175 -10.54 -2.70 8.36
N LEU A 176 -11.22 -1.62 7.99
CA LEU A 176 -12.33 -1.06 8.76
C LEU A 176 -13.49 -2.07 8.92
N ARG A 177 -13.84 -2.77 7.83
CA ARG A 177 -14.91 -3.79 7.83
C ARG A 177 -14.57 -4.94 8.78
N VAL A 178 -13.36 -5.49 8.69
CA VAL A 178 -12.89 -6.57 9.56
C VAL A 178 -12.88 -6.14 11.03
N ALA A 179 -12.29 -4.99 11.33
CA ALA A 179 -12.20 -4.49 12.70
C ALA A 179 -13.59 -4.23 13.32
N LEU A 180 -14.53 -3.70 12.53
CA LEU A 180 -15.89 -3.42 13.00
C LEU A 180 -16.67 -4.70 13.27
N ALA A 181 -16.60 -5.68 12.35
CA ALA A 181 -17.22 -6.99 12.52
C ALA A 181 -16.70 -7.70 13.76
N LEU A 182 -15.37 -7.73 13.93
CA LEU A 182 -14.73 -8.38 15.08
C LEU A 182 -15.10 -7.69 16.40
N LYS A 183 -15.15 -6.35 16.42
CA LYS A 183 -15.47 -5.57 17.61
C LYS A 183 -16.91 -5.73 18.05
N ALA A 184 -17.86 -5.84 17.12
CA ALA A 184 -19.29 -5.97 17.41
C ALA A 184 -19.70 -7.43 17.74
N PHE A 185 -18.93 -8.42 17.28
CA PHE A 185 -19.31 -9.82 17.39
C PHE A 185 -19.52 -10.34 18.84
N PRO A 186 -18.65 -10.01 19.84
CA PRO A 186 -18.89 -10.44 21.22
C PRO A 186 -20.20 -9.89 21.80
N VAL A 187 -20.63 -8.69 21.40
CA VAL A 187 -21.92 -8.11 21.80
C VAL A 187 -23.07 -8.92 21.22
N ALA A 188 -22.97 -9.35 19.95
CA ALA A 188 -23.98 -10.18 19.31
C ALA A 188 -24.12 -11.56 19.99
N LEU A 189 -23.02 -12.20 20.37
CA LEU A 189 -23.05 -13.47 21.12
C LEU A 189 -23.75 -13.32 22.47
N ARG A 190 -23.43 -12.24 23.19
CA ARG A 190 -24.03 -11.91 24.46
C ARG A 190 -25.54 -11.67 24.33
N SER A 191 -25.96 -10.86 23.36
CA SER A 191 -27.37 -10.53 23.08
C SER A 191 -28.18 -11.75 22.66
N ALA A 192 -27.57 -12.66 21.88
CA ALA A 192 -28.17 -13.92 21.52
C ALA A 192 -28.33 -14.89 22.71
N GLY A 193 -27.65 -14.64 23.83
CA GLY A 193 -27.71 -15.47 25.02
C GLY A 193 -27.12 -16.86 24.78
N VAL A 194 -25.97 -16.94 24.11
CA VAL A 194 -25.27 -18.21 23.86
C VAL A 194 -24.77 -18.77 25.18
N PRO A 195 -25.15 -20.01 25.53
CA PRO A 195 -24.70 -20.62 26.78
C PRO A 195 -23.26 -21.15 26.67
N ASP A 196 -22.66 -21.42 27.83
CA ASP A 196 -21.39 -22.16 27.97
C ASP A 196 -20.17 -21.51 27.28
N LEU A 197 -20.25 -20.22 26.95
CA LEU A 197 -19.13 -19.41 26.50
C LEU A 197 -18.73 -18.40 27.59
N ASP A 198 -17.44 -18.14 27.72
CA ASP A 198 -16.91 -17.11 28.63
C ASP A 198 -17.14 -15.72 28.05
N LEU A 199 -18.38 -15.22 28.17
CA LEU A 199 -18.81 -13.94 27.64
C LEU A 199 -18.60 -12.83 28.66
N PRO A 200 -18.18 -11.62 28.22
CA PRO A 200 -18.10 -10.46 29.10
C PRO A 200 -19.44 -10.09 29.72
N GLU A 201 -19.39 -9.51 30.93
CA GLU A 201 -20.59 -9.25 31.75
C GLU A 201 -21.51 -8.16 31.15
N ASP A 202 -20.96 -7.18 30.46
CA ASP A 202 -21.69 -6.07 29.87
C ASP A 202 -21.29 -5.78 28.42
N ASP A 203 -22.09 -4.97 27.69
CA ASP A 203 -21.85 -4.62 26.30
C ASP A 203 -20.58 -3.80 26.12
N TRP A 204 -20.20 -2.96 27.10
CA TRP A 204 -18.95 -2.21 27.04
C TRP A 204 -17.74 -3.14 27.03
N SER A 205 -17.68 -4.05 27.97
CA SER A 205 -16.60 -5.03 28.09
C SER A 205 -16.55 -5.95 26.87
N ALA A 206 -17.71 -6.35 26.34
CA ALA A 206 -17.82 -7.16 25.13
C ALA A 206 -17.31 -6.40 23.90
N PHE A 207 -17.72 -5.12 23.73
CA PHE A 207 -17.35 -4.30 22.59
C PHE A 207 -15.87 -3.85 22.63
N ASN A 208 -15.24 -3.86 23.79
CA ASN A 208 -13.85 -3.41 23.97
C ASN A 208 -12.89 -4.55 24.34
N LEU A 209 -13.21 -5.80 23.94
CA LEU A 209 -12.24 -6.89 24.01
C LEU A 209 -11.00 -6.60 23.17
N HIS A 210 -9.86 -7.10 23.63
CA HIS A 210 -8.66 -7.15 22.80
C HIS A 210 -8.93 -7.98 21.53
N PRO A 211 -8.49 -7.57 20.33
CA PRO A 211 -8.77 -8.27 19.07
C PRO A 211 -8.45 -9.78 19.12
N HIS A 212 -7.32 -10.14 19.72
CA HIS A 212 -6.96 -11.55 19.89
C HIS A 212 -7.99 -12.32 20.74
N LYS A 213 -8.49 -11.72 21.85
CA LYS A 213 -9.53 -12.35 22.68
C LYS A 213 -10.85 -12.47 21.94
N ALA A 214 -11.22 -11.45 21.14
CA ALA A 214 -12.41 -11.49 20.31
C ALA A 214 -12.30 -12.58 19.22
N THR A 215 -11.12 -12.76 18.62
CA THR A 215 -10.84 -13.84 17.66
C THR A 215 -10.89 -15.21 18.33
N GLN A 216 -10.36 -15.35 19.54
CA GLN A 216 -10.47 -16.59 20.31
C GLN A 216 -11.93 -16.92 20.63
N LEU A 217 -12.70 -15.93 21.07
CA LEU A 217 -14.14 -16.11 21.33
C LEU A 217 -14.93 -16.51 20.08
N LEU A 218 -14.53 -16.02 18.91
CA LEU A 218 -15.09 -16.47 17.63
C LEU A 218 -14.79 -17.95 17.36
N ASP A 219 -13.58 -18.40 17.65
CA ASP A 219 -13.17 -19.80 17.49
C ASP A 219 -13.91 -20.71 18.49
N ASP A 220 -14.03 -20.27 19.75
CA ASP A 220 -14.80 -20.97 20.79
C ASP A 220 -16.29 -21.10 20.39
N TRP A 221 -16.88 -20.03 19.85
CA TRP A 221 -18.24 -20.04 19.29
C TRP A 221 -18.39 -21.04 18.15
N LEU A 222 -17.48 -21.06 17.20
CA LEU A 222 -17.54 -21.98 16.06
C LEU A 222 -17.39 -23.44 16.53
N THR A 223 -16.53 -23.69 17.49
CA THR A 223 -16.32 -25.00 18.12
C THR A 223 -17.56 -25.44 18.89
N TRP A 224 -18.10 -24.56 19.75
CA TRP A 224 -19.33 -24.81 20.48
C TRP A 224 -20.50 -25.13 19.55
N LEU A 225 -20.66 -24.32 18.49
CA LEU A 225 -21.71 -24.49 17.47
C LEU A 225 -21.57 -25.84 16.75
N ALA A 226 -20.34 -26.23 16.40
CA ALA A 226 -20.08 -27.52 15.75
C ALA A 226 -20.43 -28.74 16.63
N ALA A 227 -20.38 -28.59 17.93
CA ALA A 227 -20.80 -29.64 18.89
C ALA A 227 -22.32 -29.79 19.02
N GLN A 228 -23.11 -28.79 18.58
CA GLN A 228 -24.58 -28.85 18.71
C GLN A 228 -25.21 -29.79 17.65
N PRO A 229 -26.41 -30.36 17.90
CA PRO A 229 -27.19 -31.08 16.91
C PRO A 229 -27.48 -30.22 15.68
N LEU A 230 -27.51 -30.79 14.45
CA LEU A 230 -27.67 -30.06 13.18
C LEU A 230 -28.86 -29.06 13.18
N ARG A 231 -29.99 -29.46 13.78
CA ARG A 231 -31.18 -28.61 13.88
C ARG A 231 -30.93 -27.38 14.76
N GLU A 232 -30.21 -27.56 15.85
CA GLU A 232 -29.88 -26.49 16.79
C GLU A 232 -28.81 -25.57 16.24
N ARG A 233 -27.83 -26.10 15.48
CA ARG A 233 -26.81 -25.28 14.80
C ARG A 233 -27.44 -24.20 13.94
N LYS A 234 -28.45 -24.55 13.13
CA LYS A 234 -29.14 -23.59 12.27
C LYS A 234 -29.84 -22.51 13.10
N THR A 235 -30.54 -22.92 14.15
CA THR A 235 -31.25 -22.01 15.05
C THR A 235 -30.31 -21.03 15.74
N TRP A 236 -29.21 -21.53 16.31
CA TRP A 236 -28.22 -20.68 17.00
C TRP A 236 -27.49 -19.74 16.04
N ARG A 237 -27.09 -20.25 14.87
CA ARG A 237 -26.48 -19.40 13.83
C ARG A 237 -27.40 -18.25 13.44
N GLN A 238 -28.66 -18.54 13.16
CA GLN A 238 -29.65 -17.52 12.81
C GLN A 238 -29.88 -16.53 13.96
N ARG A 239 -29.95 -16.99 15.20
CA ARG A 239 -30.15 -16.15 16.38
C ARG A 239 -28.97 -15.18 16.59
N VAL A 240 -27.72 -15.65 16.48
CA VAL A 240 -26.53 -14.80 16.57
C VAL A 240 -26.47 -13.84 15.39
N GLN A 241 -26.77 -14.30 14.16
CA GLN A 241 -26.79 -13.45 12.98
C GLN A 241 -27.75 -12.28 13.11
N GLN A 242 -28.93 -12.47 13.70
CA GLN A 242 -29.93 -11.42 13.90
C GLN A 242 -29.51 -10.34 14.89
N GLU A 243 -28.51 -10.60 15.73
CA GLU A 243 -27.96 -9.65 16.70
C GLU A 243 -26.65 -8.99 16.18
N ARG A 244 -26.14 -9.41 15.02
CA ARG A 244 -24.90 -8.84 14.44
C ARG A 244 -25.14 -7.45 13.89
N LEU A 245 -24.12 -6.60 14.02
CA LEU A 245 -24.14 -5.24 13.48
C LEU A 245 -24.36 -5.22 11.95
N GLU A 246 -23.80 -6.17 11.22
CA GLU A 246 -23.95 -6.28 9.76
C GLU A 246 -25.39 -6.60 9.34
N TYR A 247 -26.15 -7.27 10.19
CA TYR A 247 -27.56 -7.58 9.97
C TYR A 247 -28.48 -6.43 10.39
N LEU A 248 -28.22 -5.85 11.57
CA LEU A 248 -29.04 -4.76 12.13
C LEU A 248 -28.78 -3.41 11.45
N GLY A 249 -27.55 -3.20 10.98
CA GLY A 249 -27.06 -1.89 10.57
C GLY A 249 -26.73 -1.00 11.77
N MET A 250 -25.99 0.09 11.48
CA MET A 250 -25.44 0.98 12.52
C MET A 250 -26.51 1.58 13.43
N LEU A 251 -27.61 2.06 12.84
CA LEU A 251 -28.66 2.74 13.59
C LEU A 251 -29.33 1.80 14.61
N GLU A 252 -29.78 0.66 14.16
CA GLU A 252 -30.49 -0.31 15.01
C GLU A 252 -29.55 -0.89 16.08
N PHE A 253 -28.32 -1.26 15.70
CA PHE A 253 -27.35 -1.81 16.65
C PHE A 253 -27.07 -0.85 17.81
N PHE A 254 -26.73 0.41 17.54
CA PHE A 254 -26.45 1.38 18.60
C PHE A 254 -27.72 1.87 19.32
N THR A 255 -28.90 1.71 18.74
CA THR A 255 -30.15 1.96 19.44
C THR A 255 -30.43 0.87 20.48
N ARG A 256 -30.22 -0.41 20.13
CA ARG A 256 -30.36 -1.55 21.07
C ARG A 256 -29.31 -1.52 22.18
N HIS A 257 -28.11 -1.11 21.84
CA HIS A 257 -26.96 -1.01 22.75
C HIS A 257 -26.66 0.45 23.12
N ALA A 258 -27.65 1.17 23.65
CA ALA A 258 -27.61 2.62 23.87
C ALA A 258 -26.48 3.09 24.82
N GLN A 259 -25.85 2.19 25.56
CA GLN A 259 -24.65 2.47 26.37
C GLN A 259 -23.35 2.50 25.54
N LEU A 260 -23.37 2.00 24.28
CA LEU A 260 -22.26 2.07 23.35
C LEU A 260 -22.39 3.30 22.47
N ARG A 261 -21.25 3.89 22.13
CA ARG A 261 -21.13 4.97 21.13
C ARG A 261 -20.48 4.43 19.87
N VAL A 262 -20.73 5.08 18.73
CA VAL A 262 -20.01 4.79 17.48
C VAL A 262 -18.52 5.00 17.72
N PRO A 263 -17.67 4.01 17.40
CA PRO A 263 -16.26 4.03 17.77
C PRO A 263 -15.45 5.03 16.96
N HIS A 264 -14.40 5.58 17.56
CA HIS A 264 -13.41 6.42 16.88
C HIS A 264 -12.37 5.58 16.12
N VAL A 265 -11.87 6.13 15.03
CA VAL A 265 -10.63 5.72 14.36
C VAL A 265 -9.58 6.79 14.63
N LEU A 266 -8.46 6.40 15.21
CA LEU A 266 -7.33 7.27 15.53
C LEU A 266 -6.29 7.14 14.41
N ALA A 267 -5.89 8.24 13.78
CA ALA A 267 -4.94 8.22 12.68
C ALA A 267 -4.08 9.49 12.70
N PRO A 268 -2.83 9.47 12.20
CA PRO A 268 -2.03 10.69 12.08
C PRO A 268 -2.67 11.67 11.11
N VAL A 269 -2.39 12.94 11.26
CA VAL A 269 -2.86 14.00 10.33
C VAL A 269 -2.38 13.78 8.89
N THR A 270 -1.28 13.02 8.70
CA THR A 270 -0.74 12.61 7.41
C THR A 270 -1.41 11.37 6.81
N ALA A 271 -2.36 10.76 7.51
CA ALA A 271 -3.06 9.59 7.02
C ALA A 271 -3.78 9.88 5.69
N HIS A 272 -3.73 8.89 4.80
CA HIS A 272 -4.33 8.99 3.47
C HIS A 272 -5.84 9.29 3.56
N TYR A 273 -6.37 10.08 2.64
CA TYR A 273 -7.79 10.48 2.61
C TYR A 273 -8.78 9.30 2.49
N SER A 274 -8.32 8.09 2.20
CA SER A 274 -9.13 6.86 2.20
C SER A 274 -9.82 6.61 3.53
N TRP A 275 -9.20 6.95 4.66
CA TRP A 275 -9.78 6.79 5.99
C TRP A 275 -11.06 7.59 6.16
N SER A 276 -11.04 8.89 5.80
CA SER A 276 -12.24 9.73 5.79
C SER A 276 -13.32 9.21 4.85
N LYS A 277 -12.94 8.71 3.66
CA LYS A 277 -13.88 8.10 2.71
C LYS A 277 -14.47 6.80 3.24
N GLY A 278 -13.65 5.93 3.82
CA GLY A 278 -14.08 4.63 4.37
C GLY A 278 -15.08 4.77 5.49
N LEU A 279 -14.84 5.69 6.44
CA LEU A 279 -15.79 5.96 7.52
C LEU A 279 -17.14 6.47 7.02
N LYS A 280 -17.13 7.30 5.98
CA LYS A 280 -18.38 7.75 5.34
C LYS A 280 -19.10 6.62 4.61
N LEU A 281 -18.34 5.75 3.90
CA LEU A 281 -18.88 4.62 3.17
C LEU A 281 -19.54 3.59 4.09
N LEU A 282 -18.91 3.31 5.24
CA LEU A 282 -19.43 2.35 6.23
C LEU A 282 -20.51 2.95 7.15
N GLY A 283 -20.90 4.21 6.95
CA GLY A 283 -21.93 4.86 7.75
C GLY A 283 -21.49 5.26 9.17
N LEU A 284 -20.21 5.16 9.48
CA LEU A 284 -19.67 5.61 10.77
C LEU A 284 -19.65 7.15 10.90
N GLY A 285 -19.46 7.85 9.78
CA GLY A 285 -19.37 9.30 9.72
C GLY A 285 -17.95 9.83 9.91
N ARG A 286 -17.63 10.95 9.21
CA ARG A 286 -16.29 11.56 9.28
C ARG A 286 -15.93 12.08 10.69
N SER A 287 -16.91 12.43 11.49
CA SER A 287 -16.69 12.89 12.88
C SER A 287 -16.03 11.84 13.78
N GLN A 288 -16.08 10.55 13.37
CA GLN A 288 -15.41 9.47 14.09
C GLN A 288 -13.91 9.35 13.75
N LEU A 289 -13.41 10.08 12.74
CA LEU A 289 -11.97 10.14 12.47
C LEU A 289 -11.33 11.20 13.36
N GLN A 290 -10.60 10.73 14.36
CA GLN A 290 -9.79 11.58 15.24
C GLN A 290 -8.38 11.62 14.66
N LEU A 291 -7.99 12.77 14.13
CA LEU A 291 -6.63 13.01 13.65
C LEU A 291 -5.73 13.42 14.82
N LEU A 292 -4.58 12.77 14.90
CA LEU A 292 -3.56 12.99 15.91
C LEU A 292 -2.39 13.80 15.33
N PRO A 293 -1.78 14.69 16.10
CA PRO A 293 -0.63 15.47 15.66
C PRO A 293 0.58 14.60 15.39
N GLU A 294 1.59 15.19 14.79
CA GLU A 294 2.87 14.57 14.51
C GLU A 294 3.99 15.18 15.36
N GLN A 295 4.99 14.36 15.64
CA GLN A 295 6.26 14.76 16.19
C GLN A 295 7.38 14.24 15.27
N GLY A 296 8.20 15.14 14.72
CA GLY A 296 9.25 14.75 13.77
C GLY A 296 8.72 14.08 12.50
N MET A 297 7.60 14.52 11.95
CA MET A 297 6.90 13.94 10.77
C MET A 297 6.36 12.52 10.99
N ARG A 298 6.13 12.11 12.21
CA ARG A 298 5.58 10.80 12.59
C ARG A 298 4.49 11.01 13.62
N LEU A 299 3.57 10.07 13.73
CA LEU A 299 2.49 10.11 14.72
C LEU A 299 3.07 10.36 16.13
N ASP A 300 2.52 11.36 16.81
CA ASP A 300 2.85 11.66 18.21
C ASP A 300 2.21 10.60 19.12
N THR A 301 3.06 9.75 19.70
CA THR A 301 2.61 8.65 20.58
C THR A 301 2.12 9.13 21.92
N ASP A 302 2.58 10.28 22.43
CA ASP A 302 2.11 10.85 23.69
C ASP A 302 0.68 11.39 23.50
N ALA A 303 0.41 12.03 22.36
CA ALA A 303 -0.93 12.43 21.97
C ALA A 303 -1.88 11.23 21.78
N LEU A 304 -1.38 10.13 21.21
CA LEU A 304 -2.14 8.87 21.09
C LEU A 304 -2.50 8.32 22.47
N GLU A 305 -1.56 8.20 23.39
CA GLU A 305 -1.81 7.70 24.76
C GLU A 305 -2.79 8.57 25.53
N SER A 306 -2.62 9.89 25.45
CA SER A 306 -3.53 10.86 26.06
C SER A 306 -4.95 10.74 25.50
N THR A 307 -5.07 10.52 24.20
CA THR A 307 -6.36 10.34 23.52
C THR A 307 -7.02 9.01 23.91
N LEU A 308 -6.28 7.92 24.00
CA LEU A 308 -6.78 6.62 24.45
C LEU A 308 -7.28 6.69 25.90
N GLU A 309 -6.53 7.35 26.79
CA GLU A 309 -6.95 7.54 28.19
C GLU A 309 -8.21 8.40 28.29
N LYS A 310 -8.31 9.45 27.48
CA LYS A 310 -9.54 10.27 27.39
C LYS A 310 -10.72 9.42 26.92
N CYS A 311 -10.55 8.64 25.84
CA CYS A 311 -11.58 7.73 25.31
C CYS A 311 -12.04 6.74 26.38
N ARG A 312 -11.12 6.15 27.14
CA ARG A 312 -11.43 5.24 28.24
C ARG A 312 -12.29 5.91 29.32
N ARG A 313 -11.88 7.10 29.80
CA ARG A 313 -12.62 7.85 30.85
C ARG A 313 -14.01 8.27 30.40
N GLU A 314 -14.15 8.69 29.14
CA GLU A 314 -15.41 9.16 28.56
C GLU A 314 -16.30 8.02 28.04
N ARG A 315 -15.87 6.76 28.20
CA ARG A 315 -16.54 5.57 27.64
C ARG A 315 -16.80 5.73 26.13
N GLN A 316 -15.80 6.25 25.40
CA GLN A 316 -15.79 6.37 23.95
C GLN A 316 -15.00 5.20 23.36
N PRO A 317 -15.65 4.24 22.64
CA PRO A 317 -14.93 3.12 22.05
C PRO A 317 -13.97 3.59 20.95
N VAL A 318 -12.87 2.87 20.81
CA VAL A 318 -11.93 3.03 19.69
C VAL A 318 -12.04 1.78 18.82
N LEU A 319 -12.21 1.96 17.52
CA LEU A 319 -12.22 0.87 16.54
C LEU A 319 -10.80 0.45 16.21
N MET A 320 -9.96 1.44 15.92
CA MET A 320 -8.64 1.20 15.34
C MET A 320 -7.71 2.37 15.59
N SER A 321 -6.44 2.08 15.89
CA SER A 321 -5.32 2.99 15.72
C SER A 321 -4.62 2.66 14.40
N VAL A 322 -4.43 3.68 13.56
CA VAL A 322 -3.77 3.58 12.26
C VAL A 322 -2.35 4.08 12.38
N ALA A 323 -1.39 3.26 11.99
CA ALA A 323 -0.01 3.66 11.73
C ALA A 323 0.23 3.76 10.22
N VAL A 324 1.08 4.65 9.77
CA VAL A 324 1.47 4.77 8.36
C VAL A 324 2.94 4.39 8.21
N LEU A 325 3.22 3.40 7.39
CA LEU A 325 4.57 2.99 7.05
C LEU A 325 4.94 3.55 5.67
N GLY A 326 5.56 4.71 5.66
CA GLY A 326 5.83 5.50 4.46
C GLY A 326 4.68 6.45 4.13
N THR A 327 4.64 7.59 4.82
CA THR A 327 3.63 8.63 4.57
C THR A 327 3.71 9.14 3.14
N THR A 328 2.56 9.42 2.52
CA THR A 328 2.51 9.90 1.13
C THR A 328 3.27 11.22 0.94
N GLU A 329 3.28 12.06 1.96
CA GLU A 329 3.85 13.39 1.90
C GLU A 329 5.36 13.39 2.16
N TYR A 330 5.83 12.58 3.13
CA TYR A 330 7.19 12.66 3.65
C TYR A 330 7.97 11.35 3.55
N GLY A 331 7.31 10.21 3.36
CA GLY A 331 7.92 8.89 3.32
C GLY A 331 8.40 8.38 4.68
N THR A 332 8.00 9.04 5.78
CA THR A 332 8.36 8.69 7.15
C THR A 332 7.58 7.50 7.66
N PHE A 333 8.11 6.82 8.66
CA PHE A 333 7.51 5.66 9.31
C PHE A 333 7.00 6.03 10.69
N ASP A 334 5.71 5.79 10.94
CA ASP A 334 5.15 5.93 12.28
C ASP A 334 5.78 4.89 13.24
N PRO A 335 5.89 5.20 14.54
CA PRO A 335 6.47 4.31 15.54
C PRO A 335 5.51 3.16 15.89
N VAL A 336 5.42 2.16 15.01
CA VAL A 336 4.48 1.02 15.09
C VAL A 336 4.64 0.28 16.42
N ASP A 337 5.88 0.10 16.89
CA ASP A 337 6.20 -0.54 18.17
C ASP A 337 5.55 0.18 19.36
N ARG A 338 5.59 1.52 19.38
CA ARG A 338 4.97 2.33 20.43
C ARG A 338 3.46 2.35 20.32
N ILE A 339 2.90 2.35 19.10
CA ILE A 339 1.45 2.29 18.85
C ILE A 339 0.90 0.95 19.34
N VAL A 340 1.57 -0.16 19.04
CA VAL A 340 1.23 -1.49 19.56
C VAL A 340 1.30 -1.51 21.09
N ALA A 341 2.37 -0.97 21.69
CA ALA A 341 2.49 -0.89 23.14
C ALA A 341 1.38 -0.04 23.78
N ALA A 342 0.96 1.06 23.15
CA ALA A 342 -0.17 1.88 23.61
C ALA A 342 -1.50 1.10 23.55
N ARG A 343 -1.73 0.32 22.48
CA ARG A 343 -2.87 -0.59 22.36
C ARG A 343 -2.91 -1.61 23.50
N GLU A 344 -1.78 -2.26 23.80
CA GLU A 344 -1.69 -3.24 24.88
C GLU A 344 -2.05 -2.62 26.24
N ARG A 345 -1.51 -1.43 26.54
CA ARG A 345 -1.85 -0.70 27.77
C ARG A 345 -3.33 -0.34 27.84
N ALA A 346 -3.91 0.17 26.76
CA ALA A 346 -5.33 0.52 26.71
C ALA A 346 -6.23 -0.73 26.87
N ALA A 347 -5.89 -1.84 26.23
CA ALA A 347 -6.61 -3.11 26.32
C ALA A 347 -6.56 -3.70 27.74
N ALA A 348 -5.41 -3.62 28.43
CA ALA A 348 -5.28 -4.04 29.83
C ALA A 348 -6.20 -3.22 30.78
N LEU A 349 -6.57 -2.02 30.39
CA LEU A 349 -7.50 -1.13 31.10
C LEU A 349 -8.94 -1.19 30.56
N GLY A 350 -9.27 -2.19 29.73
CA GLY A 350 -10.62 -2.44 29.21
C GLY A 350 -11.01 -1.60 27.99
N LEU A 351 -10.04 -1.08 27.21
CA LEU A 351 -10.26 -0.40 25.94
C LEU A 351 -9.51 -1.10 24.80
N GLY A 352 -9.95 -2.31 24.43
CA GLY A 352 -9.38 -3.05 23.31
C GLY A 352 -9.78 -2.44 21.96
N HIS A 353 -8.82 -2.37 21.02
CA HIS A 353 -8.99 -1.88 19.66
C HIS A 353 -7.93 -2.48 18.74
N SER A 354 -8.18 -2.46 17.42
CA SER A 354 -7.24 -2.98 16.44
C SER A 354 -6.11 -1.99 16.14
N VAL A 355 -4.95 -2.49 15.75
CA VAL A 355 -3.87 -1.72 15.12
C VAL A 355 -3.76 -2.11 13.67
N HIS A 356 -3.92 -1.15 12.78
CA HIS A 356 -3.75 -1.32 11.35
C HIS A 356 -2.56 -0.51 10.85
N VAL A 357 -1.76 -1.09 9.96
CA VAL A 357 -0.66 -0.37 9.31
C VAL A 357 -1.01 -0.10 7.85
N ASP A 358 -1.17 1.17 7.50
CA ASP A 358 -1.21 1.59 6.10
C ASP A 358 0.24 1.64 5.56
N ALA A 359 0.68 0.51 5.05
CA ALA A 359 1.98 0.32 4.42
C ALA A 359 1.88 0.32 2.88
N ALA A 360 0.87 1.00 2.34
CA ALA A 360 0.64 1.06 0.90
C ALA A 360 1.90 1.49 0.13
N TRP A 361 2.69 2.41 0.68
CA TRP A 361 4.00 2.76 0.14
C TRP A 361 5.12 1.88 0.70
N GLY A 362 5.31 1.90 2.00
CA GLY A 362 6.51 1.36 2.65
C GLY A 362 6.56 -0.17 2.78
N GLY A 363 5.48 -0.88 2.47
CA GLY A 363 5.38 -2.32 2.74
C GLY A 363 6.52 -3.15 2.13
N TYR A 364 6.87 -2.91 0.88
CA TYR A 364 7.96 -3.65 0.21
C TYR A 364 9.36 -3.32 0.76
N LEU A 365 9.54 -2.22 1.48
CA LEU A 365 10.80 -1.94 2.17
C LEU A 365 11.10 -2.99 3.24
N ALA A 366 10.08 -3.69 3.77
CA ALA A 366 10.26 -4.80 4.70
C ALA A 366 11.14 -5.93 4.13
N THR A 367 11.23 -6.08 2.80
CA THR A 367 12.09 -7.09 2.16
C THR A 367 13.56 -6.96 2.54
N VAL A 368 14.07 -5.74 2.79
CA VAL A 368 15.46 -5.49 3.22
C VAL A 368 15.73 -6.07 4.62
N PHE A 369 14.68 -6.23 5.42
CA PHE A 369 14.74 -6.70 6.80
C PHE A 369 14.44 -8.20 6.96
N ARG A 370 14.23 -8.95 5.87
CA ARG A 370 13.90 -10.38 5.93
C ARG A 370 15.00 -11.25 5.36
N ASN A 371 15.29 -12.34 6.06
CA ASN A 371 16.08 -13.46 5.55
C ASN A 371 15.23 -14.33 4.61
N GLU A 372 15.88 -15.28 3.90
CA GLU A 372 15.21 -16.22 2.99
C GLU A 372 14.18 -17.11 3.69
N ASP A 373 14.35 -17.39 4.98
CA ASP A 373 13.38 -18.13 5.82
C ASP A 373 12.23 -17.26 6.35
N GLY A 374 12.24 -15.95 6.08
CA GLY A 374 11.27 -14.97 6.57
C GLY A 374 11.60 -14.38 7.94
N SER A 375 12.66 -14.85 8.61
CA SER A 375 13.09 -14.29 9.89
C SER A 375 13.55 -12.84 9.76
N LEU A 376 13.39 -12.06 10.84
CA LEU A 376 13.82 -10.66 10.89
C LEU A 376 15.35 -10.59 11.01
N ARG A 377 15.97 -9.77 10.16
CA ARG A 377 17.39 -9.42 10.26
C ARG A 377 17.62 -8.42 11.37
N SER A 378 18.73 -8.55 12.08
CA SER A 378 19.13 -7.56 13.05
C SER A 378 19.41 -6.19 12.39
N ARG A 379 19.27 -5.11 13.18
CA ARG A 379 19.56 -3.76 12.68
C ARG A 379 20.98 -3.65 12.11
N ASP A 380 21.97 -4.24 12.78
CA ASP A 380 23.36 -4.18 12.35
C ASP A 380 23.62 -4.91 11.03
N GLU A 381 22.91 -6.02 10.76
CA GLU A 381 22.96 -6.71 9.48
C GLU A 381 22.36 -5.87 8.36
N VAL A 382 21.23 -5.20 8.63
CA VAL A 382 20.59 -4.31 7.65
C VAL A 382 21.47 -3.11 7.38
N ALA A 383 22.03 -2.48 8.40
CA ALA A 383 22.82 -1.25 8.30
C ALA A 383 24.11 -1.41 7.47
N ARG A 384 24.58 -2.64 7.26
CA ARG A 384 25.80 -2.87 6.46
C ARG A 384 25.64 -2.36 5.02
N GLY A 385 26.43 -1.34 4.68
CA GLY A 385 26.43 -0.75 3.34
C GLY A 385 25.44 0.40 3.14
N TYR A 386 24.95 0.97 4.23
CA TYR A 386 24.29 2.27 4.28
C TYR A 386 25.08 3.23 5.17
N HIS A 387 24.86 4.54 5.02
CA HIS A 387 25.48 5.56 5.88
C HIS A 387 24.64 5.82 7.13
N ALA A 388 23.32 5.89 7.00
CA ALA A 388 22.41 6.26 8.08
C ALA A 388 21.22 5.29 8.24
N PHE A 389 20.84 4.58 7.20
CA PHE A 389 19.71 3.66 7.22
C PHE A 389 20.10 2.28 7.79
N PRO A 390 19.22 1.61 8.58
CA PRO A 390 18.00 2.18 9.15
C PRO A 390 18.29 2.88 10.48
N ALA A 391 17.52 3.93 10.75
CA ALA A 391 17.46 4.47 12.11
C ALA A 391 16.91 3.39 13.08
N PRO A 392 17.26 3.44 14.39
CA PRO A 392 16.73 2.46 15.36
C PRO A 392 15.20 2.36 15.34
N GLU A 393 14.51 3.48 15.21
CA GLU A 393 13.06 3.61 15.19
C GLU A 393 12.45 2.94 13.96
N VAL A 394 13.11 3.05 12.80
CA VAL A 394 12.70 2.38 11.56
C VAL A 394 12.76 0.87 11.71
N HIS A 395 13.85 0.35 12.29
CA HIS A 395 13.97 -1.09 12.54
C HIS A 395 12.93 -1.58 13.54
N ALA A 396 12.69 -0.82 14.63
CA ALA A 396 11.68 -1.16 15.63
C ALA A 396 10.26 -1.18 15.02
N ALA A 397 9.92 -0.19 14.18
CA ALA A 397 8.64 -0.16 13.47
C ALA A 397 8.43 -1.38 12.56
N ILE A 398 9.46 -1.78 11.79
CA ILE A 398 9.39 -2.98 10.94
C ILE A 398 9.29 -4.26 11.77
N ALA A 399 10.01 -4.35 12.89
CA ALA A 399 9.94 -5.50 13.78
C ALA A 399 8.53 -5.68 14.36
N ALA A 400 7.88 -4.59 14.74
CA ALA A 400 6.55 -4.58 15.35
C ALA A 400 5.39 -4.85 14.37
N LEU A 401 5.65 -4.92 13.06
CA LEU A 401 4.59 -5.29 12.09
C LEU A 401 3.94 -6.63 12.44
N ALA A 402 4.73 -7.59 12.94
CA ALA A 402 4.24 -8.91 13.35
C ALA A 402 3.18 -8.87 14.47
N ASP A 403 3.10 -7.79 15.24
CA ASP A 403 2.21 -7.61 16.38
C ASP A 403 0.96 -6.78 16.07
N THR A 404 0.81 -6.33 14.82
CA THR A 404 -0.36 -5.59 14.34
C THR A 404 -1.48 -6.54 13.90
N ASP A 405 -2.71 -6.05 13.74
CA ASP A 405 -3.87 -6.89 13.40
C ASP A 405 -4.10 -7.00 11.89
N SER A 406 -3.73 -5.96 11.13
CA SER A 406 -3.83 -5.97 9.67
C SER A 406 -2.92 -4.93 9.01
N ILE A 407 -2.62 -5.14 7.73
CA ILE A 407 -1.71 -4.30 6.95
C ILE A 407 -2.26 -4.10 5.53
N THR A 408 -2.15 -2.88 5.02
CA THR A 408 -2.35 -2.55 3.60
C THR A 408 -1.01 -2.44 2.91
N ILE A 409 -0.86 -3.05 1.71
CA ILE A 409 0.35 -2.97 0.88
C ILE A 409 -0.09 -2.76 -0.57
N ASP A 410 0.61 -1.89 -1.34
CA ASP A 410 0.33 -1.70 -2.77
C ASP A 410 1.47 -2.25 -3.64
N PRO A 411 1.33 -3.48 -4.19
CA PRO A 411 2.26 -4.01 -5.17
C PRO A 411 2.47 -3.09 -6.39
N HIS A 412 1.47 -2.30 -6.77
CA HIS A 412 1.59 -1.32 -7.87
C HIS A 412 2.39 -0.05 -7.52
N LYS A 413 2.92 0.03 -6.28
CA LYS A 413 3.86 1.08 -5.86
C LYS A 413 5.28 0.50 -5.81
N LEU A 414 5.85 0.28 -4.65
CA LEU A 414 7.20 -0.28 -4.48
C LEU A 414 7.33 -1.76 -4.90
N GLY A 415 6.24 -2.42 -5.29
CA GLY A 415 6.28 -3.72 -5.95
C GLY A 415 6.52 -3.62 -7.47
N TYR A 416 6.55 -2.42 -8.05
CA TYR A 416 6.78 -2.16 -9.49
C TYR A 416 5.82 -2.91 -10.42
N LEU A 417 4.58 -3.09 -9.99
CA LEU A 417 3.56 -3.83 -10.73
C LEU A 417 2.50 -2.90 -11.33
N PRO A 418 1.74 -3.37 -12.33
CA PRO A 418 0.66 -2.58 -12.92
C PRO A 418 -0.42 -2.21 -11.89
N PHE A 419 -1.07 -1.06 -12.07
CA PHE A 419 -2.21 -0.64 -11.25
C PHE A 419 -3.31 -1.69 -11.20
N GLY A 420 -4.08 -1.69 -10.10
CA GLY A 420 -5.08 -2.69 -9.77
C GLY A 420 -4.53 -3.82 -8.88
N THR A 421 -3.31 -3.65 -8.37
CA THR A 421 -2.66 -4.60 -7.46
C THR A 421 -2.38 -3.95 -6.10
N GLY A 422 -3.42 -3.57 -5.34
CA GLY A 422 -3.35 -3.36 -3.90
C GLY A 422 -3.49 -4.68 -3.16
N ALA A 423 -3.20 -4.71 -1.86
CA ALA A 423 -3.39 -5.89 -1.02
C ALA A 423 -3.82 -5.51 0.40
N PHE A 424 -4.68 -6.33 0.97
CA PHE A 424 -5.04 -6.36 2.38
C PHE A 424 -4.56 -7.68 2.98
N ILE A 425 -3.93 -7.62 4.15
CA ILE A 425 -3.49 -8.79 4.91
C ILE A 425 -3.97 -8.63 6.35
N CYS A 426 -4.68 -9.62 6.89
CA CYS A 426 -4.96 -9.72 8.32
C CYS A 426 -4.12 -10.81 8.97
N ARG A 427 -3.77 -10.58 10.23
CA ARG A 427 -2.86 -11.43 11.00
C ARG A 427 -3.42 -12.84 11.26
N ASP A 428 -4.75 -12.96 11.35
CA ASP A 428 -5.42 -14.21 11.70
C ASP A 428 -6.63 -14.44 10.78
N HIS A 429 -6.57 -15.51 10.00
CA HIS A 429 -7.61 -15.83 9.02
C HIS A 429 -8.97 -16.17 9.63
N ARG A 430 -9.04 -16.53 10.91
CA ARG A 430 -10.31 -16.89 11.57
C ARG A 430 -11.33 -15.76 11.53
N VAL A 431 -10.88 -14.51 11.57
CA VAL A 431 -11.74 -13.32 11.48
C VAL A 431 -12.57 -13.27 10.19
N THR A 432 -12.11 -13.94 9.12
CA THR A 432 -12.85 -13.98 7.84
C THR A 432 -14.19 -14.71 7.94
N ALA A 433 -14.40 -15.55 8.96
CA ALA A 433 -15.69 -16.18 9.20
C ALA A 433 -16.80 -15.16 9.49
N LEU A 434 -16.43 -13.97 9.98
CA LEU A 434 -17.38 -12.86 10.19
C LEU A 434 -17.77 -12.14 8.90
N LEU A 435 -17.01 -12.33 7.82
CA LEU A 435 -17.19 -11.62 6.55
C LEU A 435 -17.92 -12.45 5.50
N SER A 436 -18.06 -13.76 5.76
CA SER A 436 -18.58 -14.71 4.78
C SER A 436 -20.00 -14.37 4.37
N GLU A 437 -20.20 -14.19 3.06
CA GLU A 437 -21.51 -14.04 2.42
C GLU A 437 -21.94 -15.37 1.78
N GLU A 438 -23.19 -15.77 1.96
CA GLU A 438 -23.74 -16.98 1.34
C GLU A 438 -24.35 -16.64 -0.03
N ALA A 439 -23.83 -17.26 -1.08
CA ALA A 439 -24.39 -17.17 -2.43
C ALA A 439 -24.33 -18.55 -3.09
N ASP A 440 -25.42 -19.30 -2.99
CA ASP A 440 -25.49 -20.71 -3.40
C ASP A 440 -25.09 -20.94 -4.87
N TYR A 441 -25.28 -19.94 -5.75
CA TYR A 441 -24.94 -20.04 -7.18
C TYR A 441 -23.45 -19.81 -7.49
N VAL A 442 -22.67 -19.30 -6.51
CA VAL A 442 -21.22 -19.02 -6.67
C VAL A 442 -20.38 -19.91 -5.76
N PHE A 443 -20.91 -20.26 -4.58
CA PHE A 443 -20.16 -20.92 -3.51
C PHE A 443 -20.85 -22.22 -3.12
N GLY A 444 -20.35 -23.34 -3.62
CA GLY A 444 -20.86 -24.68 -3.27
C GLY A 444 -20.67 -24.98 -1.77
N GLY A 445 -21.73 -25.43 -1.11
CA GLY A 445 -21.83 -25.59 0.35
C GLY A 445 -21.01 -26.75 0.98
N ALA A 446 -19.79 -27.05 0.55
CA ALA A 446 -18.92 -28.02 1.16
C ALA A 446 -18.22 -27.42 2.41
N SER A 447 -18.22 -28.16 3.52
CA SER A 447 -17.41 -27.82 4.69
C SER A 447 -15.93 -27.89 4.33
N ALA A 448 -15.22 -26.75 4.35
CA ALA A 448 -13.79 -26.69 4.06
C ALA A 448 -13.00 -27.47 5.13
N THR A 449 -12.14 -28.39 4.71
CA THR A 449 -11.28 -29.20 5.57
C THR A 449 -9.87 -28.65 5.69
N SER A 450 -9.48 -27.72 4.79
CA SER A 450 -8.16 -27.10 4.76
C SER A 450 -8.25 -25.58 4.50
N TYR A 451 -7.14 -24.88 4.75
CA TYR A 451 -7.00 -23.45 4.49
C TYR A 451 -7.29 -23.12 3.01
N HIS A 452 -6.71 -23.85 2.07
CA HIS A 452 -6.91 -23.63 0.63
C HIS A 452 -8.36 -23.90 0.20
N GLU A 453 -8.98 -24.96 0.72
CA GLU A 453 -10.40 -25.24 0.43
C GLU A 453 -11.33 -24.14 0.93
N ARG A 454 -11.03 -23.54 2.08
CA ARG A 454 -11.79 -22.42 2.62
C ARG A 454 -11.85 -21.25 1.67
N TYR A 455 -10.75 -20.95 0.98
CA TYR A 455 -10.63 -19.78 0.12
C TYR A 455 -10.86 -20.04 -1.37
N ARG A 456 -11.37 -21.22 -1.75
CA ARG A 456 -11.84 -21.51 -3.12
C ARG A 456 -12.94 -20.56 -3.58
N GLY A 457 -13.81 -20.13 -2.68
CA GLY A 457 -14.81 -19.09 -2.89
C GLY A 457 -14.33 -17.73 -2.38
N LEU A 458 -13.23 -17.21 -2.89
CA LEU A 458 -12.57 -16.00 -2.38
C LEU A 458 -13.50 -14.81 -2.26
N GLY A 459 -14.42 -14.63 -3.22
CA GLY A 459 -15.41 -13.54 -3.25
C GLY A 459 -16.31 -13.44 -2.03
N GLN A 460 -16.46 -14.54 -1.23
CA GLN A 460 -17.26 -14.51 0.02
C GLN A 460 -16.65 -13.59 1.08
N PHE A 461 -15.32 -13.45 1.09
CA PHE A 461 -14.58 -12.84 2.19
C PHE A 461 -14.11 -11.42 1.89
N ILE A 462 -14.18 -11.01 0.63
CA ILE A 462 -13.60 -9.76 0.13
C ILE A 462 -14.71 -8.76 -0.24
N PRO A 463 -14.43 -7.46 -0.30
CA PRO A 463 -15.43 -6.45 -0.62
C PRO A 463 -15.79 -6.40 -2.11
N GLU A 464 -14.95 -6.99 -2.97
CA GLU A 464 -15.21 -7.13 -4.40
C GLU A 464 -15.91 -8.47 -4.66
N GLY A 465 -16.78 -8.52 -5.66
CA GLY A 465 -17.27 -9.77 -6.19
C GLY A 465 -16.33 -10.29 -7.28
N SER A 466 -16.71 -10.08 -8.54
CA SER A 466 -15.85 -10.41 -9.68
C SER A 466 -14.65 -9.48 -9.78
N LYS A 467 -13.47 -10.07 -9.98
CA LYS A 467 -12.22 -9.34 -10.23
C LYS A 467 -11.26 -10.14 -11.10
N SER A 468 -10.34 -9.42 -11.78
CA SER A 468 -9.41 -10.03 -12.72
C SER A 468 -8.34 -10.88 -12.01
N GLY A 469 -8.23 -12.15 -12.39
CA GLY A 469 -7.14 -13.03 -11.97
C GLY A 469 -5.79 -12.68 -12.61
N ALA A 470 -5.76 -11.87 -13.65
CA ALA A 470 -4.50 -11.41 -14.25
C ALA A 470 -3.65 -10.59 -13.28
N ASN A 471 -4.28 -9.86 -12.35
CA ASN A 471 -3.58 -9.14 -11.29
C ASN A 471 -2.89 -10.11 -10.31
N ALA A 472 -3.56 -11.19 -9.95
CA ALA A 472 -2.98 -12.23 -9.09
C ALA A 472 -1.79 -12.92 -9.76
N ALA A 473 -1.91 -13.26 -11.05
CA ALA A 473 -0.82 -13.83 -11.82
C ALA A 473 0.39 -12.89 -11.89
N ALA A 474 0.18 -11.58 -12.10
CA ALA A 474 1.25 -10.59 -12.14
C ALA A 474 2.06 -10.54 -10.83
N VAL A 475 1.35 -10.45 -9.69
CA VAL A 475 1.99 -10.40 -8.37
C VAL A 475 2.68 -11.72 -8.04
N TYR A 476 1.97 -12.84 -8.24
CA TYR A 476 2.47 -14.18 -7.96
C TYR A 476 3.77 -14.50 -8.71
N VAL A 477 3.78 -14.30 -10.03
CA VAL A 477 4.95 -14.58 -10.87
C VAL A 477 6.12 -13.67 -10.46
N THR A 478 5.86 -12.40 -10.17
CA THR A 478 6.91 -11.48 -9.70
C THR A 478 7.54 -11.97 -8.40
N HIS A 479 6.73 -12.39 -7.41
CA HIS A 479 7.25 -12.89 -6.14
C HIS A 479 7.94 -14.26 -6.25
N ARG A 480 7.62 -15.03 -7.30
CA ARG A 480 8.33 -16.30 -7.60
C ARG A 480 9.68 -16.07 -8.28
N VAL A 481 9.77 -15.04 -9.14
CA VAL A 481 11.02 -14.64 -9.80
C VAL A 481 11.93 -13.86 -8.86
N LEU A 482 11.33 -13.04 -7.99
CA LEU A 482 11.99 -12.19 -6.99
C LEU A 482 11.38 -12.45 -5.62
N PRO A 483 11.82 -13.48 -4.88
CA PRO A 483 11.36 -13.74 -3.51
C PRO A 483 11.48 -12.50 -2.60
N LEU A 484 10.54 -12.37 -1.66
CA LEU A 484 10.41 -11.18 -0.81
C LEU A 484 11.38 -11.21 0.38
N ASP A 485 12.68 -11.28 0.11
CA ASP A 485 13.77 -11.27 1.08
C ASP A 485 14.90 -10.33 0.63
N HIS A 486 15.93 -10.15 1.48
CA HIS A 486 17.03 -9.21 1.26
C HIS A 486 17.98 -9.60 0.11
N LEU A 487 18.01 -10.87 -0.28
CA LEU A 487 18.90 -11.36 -1.36
C LEU A 487 18.28 -11.19 -2.75
N HIS A 488 16.96 -11.11 -2.84
CA HIS A 488 16.20 -11.06 -4.09
C HIS A 488 15.50 -9.69 -4.25
N PHE A 489 14.21 -9.58 -3.96
CA PHE A 489 13.49 -8.33 -4.10
C PHE A 489 14.11 -7.18 -3.27
N GLY A 490 14.63 -7.51 -2.08
CA GLY A 490 15.31 -6.56 -1.21
C GLY A 490 16.54 -5.90 -1.83
N ARG A 491 17.16 -6.50 -2.86
CA ARG A 491 18.25 -5.85 -3.63
C ARG A 491 17.75 -4.66 -4.43
N LEU A 492 16.54 -4.76 -4.97
CA LEU A 492 15.89 -3.68 -5.71
C LEU A 492 15.53 -2.53 -4.76
N THR A 493 14.84 -2.84 -3.67
CA THR A 493 14.50 -1.82 -2.65
C THR A 493 15.76 -1.20 -2.02
N ARG A 494 16.82 -1.96 -1.83
CA ARG A 494 18.11 -1.45 -1.37
C ARG A 494 18.70 -0.38 -2.29
N GLN A 495 18.61 -0.55 -3.60
CA GLN A 495 19.10 0.47 -4.55
C GLN A 495 18.37 1.80 -4.38
N THR A 496 17.07 1.77 -4.15
CA THR A 496 16.26 2.98 -3.95
C THR A 496 16.61 3.71 -2.64
N LEU A 497 16.91 2.95 -1.59
CA LEU A 497 17.37 3.52 -0.31
C LEU A 497 18.76 4.15 -0.44
N LEU A 498 19.70 3.51 -1.14
CA LEU A 498 21.01 4.09 -1.44
C LEU A 498 20.91 5.36 -2.30
N ALA A 499 19.96 5.38 -3.25
CA ALA A 499 19.66 6.58 -4.02
C ALA A 499 19.13 7.72 -3.12
N ALA A 500 18.32 7.40 -2.10
CA ALA A 500 17.87 8.40 -1.12
C ALA A 500 19.01 8.97 -0.27
N GLU A 501 19.95 8.14 0.20
CA GLU A 501 21.14 8.60 0.90
C GLU A 501 22.01 9.48 -0.01
N SER A 502 22.21 9.07 -1.26
CA SER A 502 22.93 9.85 -2.27
C SER A 502 22.25 11.19 -2.57
N PHE A 503 20.93 11.20 -2.66
CA PHE A 503 20.15 12.42 -2.87
C PHE A 503 20.24 13.35 -1.66
N HIS A 504 20.14 12.83 -0.44
CA HIS A 504 20.30 13.59 0.79
C HIS A 504 21.70 14.24 0.86
N ALA A 505 22.75 13.49 0.55
CA ALA A 505 24.12 14.03 0.46
C ALA A 505 24.25 15.09 -0.66
N GLY A 506 23.59 14.86 -1.81
CA GLY A 506 23.51 15.83 -2.92
C GLY A 506 22.80 17.12 -2.53
N ALA A 507 21.73 17.03 -1.74
CA ALA A 507 21.01 18.19 -1.23
C ALA A 507 21.88 19.06 -0.31
N ASN A 508 22.70 18.44 0.55
CA ASN A 508 23.63 19.16 1.40
C ASN A 508 24.71 19.87 0.55
N ARG A 509 25.33 19.17 -0.42
CA ARG A 509 26.27 19.82 -1.37
C ARG A 509 25.65 20.98 -2.15
N PHE A 510 24.38 20.81 -2.55
CA PHE A 510 23.63 21.88 -3.22
C PHE A 510 23.42 23.07 -2.29
N ALA A 511 23.05 22.87 -1.03
CA ALA A 511 22.90 23.92 -0.02
C ALA A 511 24.21 24.72 0.14
N ASP A 512 25.36 24.03 0.25
CA ASP A 512 26.69 24.66 0.35
C ASP A 512 27.02 25.46 -0.91
N LYS A 513 26.80 24.88 -2.12
CA LYS A 513 27.05 25.53 -3.43
C LYS A 513 26.20 26.78 -3.63
N MET A 514 24.97 26.78 -3.09
CA MET A 514 24.01 27.87 -3.26
C MET A 514 23.98 28.83 -2.06
N HIS A 515 24.87 28.65 -1.09
CA HIS A 515 24.95 29.52 0.09
C HIS A 515 25.01 31.01 -0.31
N GLY A 516 24.25 31.85 0.39
CA GLY A 516 24.13 33.28 0.11
C GLY A 516 23.18 33.63 -1.07
N ARG A 517 22.68 32.65 -1.82
CA ARG A 517 21.68 32.83 -2.89
C ARG A 517 20.33 32.21 -2.52
N VAL A 518 20.37 31.00 -1.96
CA VAL A 518 19.19 30.25 -1.51
C VAL A 518 19.54 29.51 -0.22
N ASN A 519 18.66 29.58 0.75
CA ASN A 519 18.65 28.68 1.89
C ASN A 519 17.95 27.38 1.49
N ALA A 520 18.67 26.27 1.55
CA ALA A 520 18.16 24.95 1.16
C ALA A 520 18.38 23.98 2.31
N ILE A 521 17.34 23.23 2.68
CA ILE A 521 17.43 22.22 3.74
C ILE A 521 16.64 20.96 3.37
N VAL A 522 17.10 19.81 3.86
CA VAL A 522 16.27 18.61 4.02
C VAL A 522 15.64 18.72 5.41
N PRO A 523 14.30 18.94 5.50
CA PRO A 523 13.67 19.34 6.76
C PRO A 523 13.68 18.24 7.82
N PHE A 524 13.82 16.97 7.44
CA PHE A 524 13.87 15.81 8.33
C PHE A 524 14.65 14.64 7.70
N GLN A 525 15.16 13.74 8.55
CA GLN A 525 15.87 12.54 8.09
C GLN A 525 14.90 11.59 7.38
N PRO A 526 15.20 11.17 6.14
CA PRO A 526 14.38 10.19 5.42
C PRO A 526 14.38 8.80 6.07
N ASP A 527 13.19 8.17 6.18
CA ASP A 527 13.03 6.78 6.62
C ASP A 527 12.88 5.81 5.44
N SER A 528 12.64 6.34 4.26
CA SER A 528 12.41 5.57 3.04
C SER A 528 13.18 6.19 1.86
N ASN A 529 12.82 5.79 0.65
CA ASN A 529 13.34 6.35 -0.59
C ASN A 529 12.59 7.61 -1.06
N LEU A 530 12.00 8.37 -0.14
CA LEU A 530 11.38 9.67 -0.39
C LEU A 530 12.16 10.76 0.36
N VAL A 531 12.61 11.80 -0.36
CA VAL A 531 13.37 12.91 0.22
C VAL A 531 12.72 14.23 -0.14
N CYS A 532 12.46 15.07 0.88
CA CYS A 532 11.93 16.42 0.71
C CYS A 532 13.05 17.45 0.74
N LEU A 533 12.88 18.53 -0.04
CA LEU A 533 13.82 19.66 -0.12
C LEU A 533 13.03 20.97 0.01
N ALA A 534 13.32 21.73 1.05
CA ALA A 534 12.76 23.06 1.28
C ALA A 534 13.76 24.14 0.81
N LEU A 535 13.23 25.17 0.14
CA LEU A 535 14.02 26.22 -0.51
C LEU A 535 13.45 27.59 -0.19
N ASN A 536 14.32 28.56 0.10
CA ASN A 536 13.98 29.96 0.25
C ASN A 536 15.05 30.87 -0.36
N PRO A 537 14.74 31.82 -1.27
CA PRO A 537 15.70 32.82 -1.74
C PRO A 537 16.35 33.58 -0.59
N ALA A 538 17.67 33.79 -0.67
CA ALA A 538 18.40 34.51 0.38
C ALA A 538 17.84 35.94 0.56
N GLY A 539 17.72 36.37 1.82
CA GLY A 539 17.15 37.69 2.15
C GLY A 539 15.62 37.74 2.16
N ASN A 540 14.92 36.71 1.64
CA ASN A 540 13.47 36.66 1.78
C ASN A 540 13.06 36.15 3.16
N THR A 541 12.14 36.84 3.81
CA THR A 541 11.61 36.46 5.12
C THR A 541 10.13 36.02 5.06
N ARG A 542 9.46 36.10 3.90
CA ARG A 542 8.05 35.83 3.74
C ARG A 542 7.78 34.46 3.17
N VAL A 543 6.92 33.67 3.82
CA VAL A 543 6.50 32.33 3.36
C VAL A 543 5.83 32.39 1.97
N ALA A 544 4.97 33.39 1.69
CA ALA A 544 4.34 33.54 0.38
C ALA A 544 5.35 33.63 -0.79
N ASN A 545 6.44 34.37 -0.60
CA ASN A 545 7.47 34.52 -1.63
C ASN A 545 8.27 33.21 -1.81
N ALA A 546 8.58 32.50 -0.70
CA ALA A 546 9.22 31.21 -0.76
C ALA A 546 8.32 30.19 -1.49
N ASN A 547 7.03 30.16 -1.19
CA ASN A 547 6.05 29.30 -1.86
C ASN A 547 5.96 29.61 -3.37
N ALA A 548 5.87 30.88 -3.73
CA ALA A 548 5.85 31.31 -5.15
C ALA A 548 7.13 30.93 -5.89
N PHE A 549 8.28 30.95 -5.23
CA PHE A 549 9.56 30.53 -5.79
C PHE A 549 9.56 29.01 -6.04
N VAL A 550 9.14 28.19 -5.08
CA VAL A 550 9.06 26.74 -5.23
C VAL A 550 8.03 26.33 -6.28
N HIS A 551 6.89 27.01 -6.36
CA HIS A 551 5.91 26.79 -7.43
C HIS A 551 6.51 27.01 -8.82
N ARG A 552 7.28 28.09 -9.03
CA ARG A 552 7.96 28.36 -10.32
C ARG A 552 8.99 27.28 -10.67
N LEU A 553 9.74 26.76 -9.69
CA LEU A 553 10.64 25.62 -9.91
C LEU A 553 9.86 24.35 -10.29
N HIS A 554 8.76 24.08 -9.60
CA HIS A 554 7.94 22.89 -9.88
C HIS A 554 7.22 22.96 -11.23
N ASP A 555 6.79 24.14 -11.70
CA ASP A 555 6.13 24.29 -13.00
C ASP A 555 7.01 23.83 -14.17
N ASP A 556 8.33 23.96 -14.03
CA ASP A 556 9.28 23.45 -15.00
C ASP A 556 9.41 21.92 -14.98
N MET A 557 9.12 21.29 -13.84
CA MET A 557 9.20 19.84 -13.63
C MET A 557 7.84 19.14 -13.75
N ARG A 558 6.76 19.88 -13.81
CA ARG A 558 5.40 19.32 -13.94
C ARG A 558 5.17 18.81 -15.35
N ALA A 559 4.61 17.61 -15.50
CA ALA A 559 4.12 17.11 -16.77
C ALA A 559 2.93 17.97 -17.23
N ASP A 560 3.07 18.64 -18.37
CA ASP A 560 1.99 19.40 -19.03
C ASP A 560 1.76 18.79 -20.41
N PRO A 561 0.60 18.15 -20.67
CA PRO A 561 0.32 17.49 -21.95
C PRO A 561 0.22 18.46 -23.13
N ARG A 562 0.18 19.80 -22.87
CA ARG A 562 0.21 20.84 -23.90
C ARG A 562 1.63 21.18 -24.36
N GLN A 563 2.67 20.69 -23.65
CA GLN A 563 4.07 20.90 -23.98
C GLN A 563 4.74 19.57 -24.35
N PRO A 564 5.71 19.56 -25.26
CA PRO A 564 6.49 18.36 -25.54
C PRO A 564 7.24 17.91 -24.27
N LEU A 565 6.88 16.74 -23.74
CA LEU A 565 7.49 16.21 -22.51
C LEU A 565 9.00 15.96 -22.65
N GLN A 566 9.47 15.69 -23.88
CA GLN A 566 10.88 15.46 -24.21
C GLN A 566 11.76 16.69 -23.97
N LEU A 567 11.20 17.89 -23.92
CA LEU A 567 11.94 19.12 -23.63
C LEU A 567 12.19 19.34 -22.14
N LYS A 568 11.48 18.59 -21.26
CA LYS A 568 11.68 18.69 -19.83
C LYS A 568 12.87 17.85 -19.37
N GLN A 569 13.76 18.46 -18.62
CA GLN A 569 14.98 17.80 -18.17
C GLN A 569 14.71 16.85 -17.00
N PHE A 570 13.80 17.20 -16.09
CA PHE A 570 13.38 16.38 -14.94
C PHE A 570 11.89 16.54 -14.68
N PHE A 571 11.33 15.54 -14.01
CA PHE A 571 9.95 15.54 -13.53
C PHE A 571 9.96 15.37 -12.02
N GLY A 572 9.29 16.27 -11.31
CA GLY A 572 9.23 16.29 -9.85
C GLY A 572 7.81 16.43 -9.30
N SER A 573 7.71 16.45 -8.00
CA SER A 573 6.48 16.76 -7.28
C SER A 573 6.76 17.71 -6.12
N MET A 574 5.70 18.21 -5.50
CA MET A 574 5.78 19.06 -4.33
C MET A 574 4.77 18.59 -3.28
N THR A 575 5.02 18.98 -2.04
CA THR A 575 4.10 18.80 -0.92
C THR A 575 4.10 20.04 -0.03
N THR A 576 3.35 20.00 1.07
CA THR A 576 3.22 21.14 1.98
C THR A 576 3.49 20.73 3.41
N LEU A 577 4.17 21.58 4.16
CA LEU A 577 4.31 21.51 5.61
C LEU A 577 3.29 22.46 6.24
N ARG A 578 2.48 21.95 7.17
CA ARG A 578 1.41 22.69 7.83
C ARG A 578 1.62 22.72 9.34
N PRO A 579 1.41 23.87 10.02
CA PRO A 579 1.54 23.98 11.47
C PRO A 579 0.66 22.99 12.23
N GLU A 580 -0.59 22.78 11.75
CA GLU A 580 -1.54 21.87 12.40
C GLU A 580 -1.07 20.41 12.41
N ALA A 581 -0.23 20.03 11.43
CA ALA A 581 0.34 18.70 11.34
C ALA A 581 1.61 18.58 12.19
N LEU A 582 2.55 19.50 12.02
CA LEU A 582 3.89 19.44 12.57
C LEU A 582 4.01 19.97 14.02
N GLY A 583 3.07 20.78 14.44
CA GLY A 583 3.16 21.57 15.65
C GLY A 583 4.08 22.79 15.52
N ASP A 584 3.86 23.78 16.38
CA ASP A 584 4.52 25.09 16.32
C ASP A 584 6.05 25.00 16.45
N THR A 585 6.55 24.12 17.30
CA THR A 585 7.99 24.00 17.59
C THR A 585 8.77 23.54 16.35
N GLU A 586 8.28 22.51 15.69
CA GLU A 586 8.96 21.94 14.52
C GLU A 586 8.82 22.89 13.31
N MET A 587 7.66 23.50 13.14
CA MET A 587 7.46 24.48 12.09
C MET A 587 8.38 25.70 12.27
N ARG A 588 8.52 26.22 13.50
CA ARG A 588 9.47 27.31 13.83
C ARG A 588 10.92 26.92 13.53
N ARG A 589 11.32 25.68 13.84
CA ARG A 589 12.66 25.17 13.54
C ARG A 589 12.94 25.21 12.02
N ILE A 590 12.03 24.66 11.22
CA ILE A 590 12.16 24.60 9.75
C ILE A 590 12.20 26.01 9.14
N LEU A 591 11.25 26.87 9.52
CA LEU A 591 11.20 28.25 9.02
C LEU A 591 12.46 29.05 9.42
N GLY A 592 12.93 28.89 10.66
CA GLY A 592 14.13 29.54 11.15
C GLY A 592 15.38 29.11 10.37
N GLN A 593 15.55 27.82 10.05
CA GLN A 593 16.65 27.32 9.21
C GLN A 593 16.59 27.87 7.78
N LEU A 594 15.40 28.16 7.27
CA LEU A 594 15.21 28.80 5.96
C LEU A 594 15.33 30.33 6.00
N GLY A 595 15.43 30.96 7.19
CA GLY A 595 15.42 32.41 7.34
C GLY A 595 14.05 33.05 7.13
N LEU A 596 12.98 32.28 7.30
CA LEU A 596 11.59 32.76 7.16
C LEU A 596 11.03 33.21 8.51
N ASP A 597 10.26 34.30 8.49
CA ASP A 597 9.54 34.78 9.67
C ASP A 597 8.24 33.98 9.87
N VAL A 598 8.11 33.37 11.04
CA VAL A 598 6.94 32.61 11.45
C VAL A 598 5.66 33.44 11.42
N ALA A 599 5.74 34.74 11.71
CA ALA A 599 4.61 35.64 11.64
C ALA A 599 4.00 35.81 10.23
N THR A 600 4.71 35.35 9.19
CA THR A 600 4.24 35.38 7.80
C THR A 600 3.44 34.14 7.36
N LEU A 601 3.24 33.17 8.26
CA LEU A 601 2.33 32.02 8.08
C LEU A 601 0.85 32.38 8.33
N ASP A 602 0.43 33.60 8.11
CA ASP A 602 -0.78 34.20 8.70
C ASP A 602 -1.98 34.26 7.73
N GLY A 603 -2.02 33.52 6.68
CA GLY A 603 -3.06 33.64 5.68
C GLY A 603 -4.04 32.49 5.56
N VAL A 604 -5.05 32.41 6.43
CA VAL A 604 -6.18 31.50 6.20
C VAL A 604 -6.81 31.76 4.82
N GLY A 605 -6.58 30.85 3.89
CA GLY A 605 -7.18 30.88 2.55
C GLY A 605 -6.31 31.46 1.43
N ASN A 606 -5.16 32.06 1.70
CA ASN A 606 -4.27 32.66 0.68
C ASN A 606 -3.08 31.75 0.30
N GLY A 607 -2.99 30.52 0.82
CA GLY A 607 -1.85 29.64 0.59
C GLY A 607 -0.60 29.95 1.42
N ASP A 608 -0.67 30.95 2.30
CA ASP A 608 0.42 31.35 3.22
C ASP A 608 0.33 30.64 4.56
N ASP A 609 -0.69 29.81 4.77
CA ASP A 609 -0.92 28.96 5.95
C ASP A 609 -0.01 27.71 5.97
N ARG A 610 0.85 27.56 4.97
CA ARG A 610 1.72 26.37 4.75
C ARG A 610 3.00 26.73 4.04
N LEU A 611 4.03 25.91 4.25
CA LEU A 611 5.26 25.98 3.47
C LEU A 611 5.23 24.93 2.35
N VAL A 612 5.40 25.36 1.11
CA VAL A 612 5.53 24.46 -0.06
C VAL A 612 6.98 23.98 -0.18
N ILE A 613 7.17 22.69 -0.36
CA ILE A 613 8.49 22.07 -0.51
C ILE A 613 8.51 21.11 -1.71
N LEU A 614 9.68 20.90 -2.31
CA LEU A 614 9.85 19.87 -3.33
C LEU A 614 9.90 18.49 -2.69
N ARG A 615 9.29 17.51 -3.34
CA ARG A 615 9.23 16.11 -2.91
C ARG A 615 9.78 15.22 -4.01
N HIS A 616 10.70 14.34 -3.66
CA HIS A 616 11.37 13.44 -4.59
C HIS A 616 11.19 12.00 -4.15
N THR A 617 10.61 11.19 -5.05
CA THR A 617 10.44 9.75 -4.85
C THR A 617 11.50 9.03 -5.69
N LEU A 618 12.52 8.47 -5.01
CA LEU A 618 13.69 7.89 -5.64
C LEU A 618 13.48 6.40 -5.89
N MET A 619 12.56 6.11 -6.79
CA MET A 619 12.08 4.74 -7.03
C MET A 619 12.75 4.09 -8.25
N ASN A 620 13.20 4.88 -9.24
CA ASN A 620 13.79 4.33 -10.45
C ASN A 620 15.13 3.61 -10.12
N PRO A 621 15.31 2.33 -10.51
CA PRO A 621 16.53 1.58 -10.19
C PRO A 621 17.78 2.08 -10.91
N TYR A 622 17.64 2.93 -11.93
CA TYR A 622 18.72 3.46 -12.76
C TYR A 622 19.11 4.92 -12.42
N LEU A 623 18.70 5.43 -11.25
CA LEU A 623 19.09 6.78 -10.80
C LEU A 623 20.62 6.95 -10.68
N ILE A 624 21.34 5.86 -10.41
CA ILE A 624 22.81 5.82 -10.44
C ILE A 624 23.19 4.73 -11.44
N ASP A 625 23.56 5.16 -12.64
CA ASP A 625 24.07 4.28 -13.71
C ASP A 625 25.58 4.12 -13.55
N HIS A 626 25.97 3.05 -12.87
CA HIS A 626 27.39 2.75 -12.64
C HIS A 626 28.13 2.31 -13.91
N GLU A 627 27.42 1.78 -14.90
CA GLU A 627 28.02 1.28 -16.13
C GLU A 627 28.51 2.43 -17.02
N ASN A 628 27.67 3.46 -17.16
CA ASN A 628 28.00 4.65 -17.91
C ASN A 628 28.60 5.77 -17.04
N GLY A 629 28.71 5.56 -15.73
CA GLY A 629 29.22 6.55 -14.79
C GLY A 629 28.30 7.78 -14.65
N ILE A 630 27.01 7.62 -14.84
CA ILE A 630 26.02 8.70 -14.80
C ILE A 630 25.29 8.67 -13.46
N SER A 631 25.29 9.80 -12.74
CA SER A 631 24.43 10.05 -11.60
C SER A 631 23.30 11.00 -12.02
N TYR A 632 22.10 10.50 -12.20
CA TYR A 632 20.92 11.35 -12.47
C TYR A 632 20.59 12.24 -11.28
N ILE A 633 21.03 11.89 -10.09
CA ILE A 633 20.91 12.70 -8.88
C ILE A 633 21.81 13.93 -8.97
N ASP A 634 23.08 13.78 -9.38
CA ASP A 634 23.98 14.92 -9.55
C ASP A 634 23.54 15.82 -10.73
N LEU A 635 23.09 15.22 -11.83
CA LEU A 635 22.48 15.94 -12.94
C LEU A 635 21.24 16.74 -12.52
N TYR A 636 20.43 16.19 -11.61
CA TYR A 636 19.28 16.90 -11.06
C TYR A 636 19.70 18.13 -10.25
N PHE A 637 20.70 18.02 -9.38
CA PHE A 637 21.17 19.16 -8.59
C PHE A 637 21.86 20.22 -9.44
N ASP A 638 22.55 19.85 -10.53
CA ASP A 638 23.09 20.82 -11.49
C ASP A 638 21.98 21.53 -12.26
N TYR A 639 20.96 20.80 -12.71
CA TYR A 639 19.76 21.40 -13.30
C TYR A 639 19.08 22.36 -12.31
N LEU A 640 18.85 21.94 -11.07
CA LEU A 640 18.20 22.76 -10.04
C LEU A 640 19.00 24.03 -9.75
N ALA A 641 20.34 23.93 -9.64
CA ALA A 641 21.21 25.07 -9.42
C ALA A 641 21.12 26.10 -10.58
N SER A 642 21.17 25.60 -11.82
CA SER A 642 21.01 26.45 -13.02
C SER A 642 19.65 27.16 -13.03
N ARG A 643 18.58 26.42 -12.71
CA ARG A 643 17.23 26.97 -12.74
C ARG A 643 16.98 28.00 -11.64
N VAL A 644 17.48 27.73 -10.44
CA VAL A 644 17.47 28.69 -9.32
C VAL A 644 18.15 29.98 -9.72
N GLN A 645 19.36 29.93 -10.32
CA GLN A 645 20.09 31.11 -10.77
C GLN A 645 19.31 31.93 -11.81
N GLN A 646 18.65 31.27 -12.77
CA GLN A 646 17.83 31.94 -13.79
C GLN A 646 16.63 32.67 -13.16
N LEU A 647 15.95 32.02 -12.18
CA LEU A 647 14.80 32.61 -11.51
C LEU A 647 15.18 33.82 -10.64
N LEU A 648 16.34 33.77 -9.97
CA LEU A 648 16.85 34.88 -9.18
C LEU A 648 17.25 36.06 -10.08
N ALA A 649 17.97 35.82 -11.18
CA ALA A 649 18.35 36.88 -12.13
C ALA A 649 17.12 37.54 -12.77
N ALA A 650 16.06 36.79 -13.06
CA ALA A 650 14.80 37.34 -13.56
C ALA A 650 14.05 38.18 -12.53
N HIS A 651 14.22 37.88 -11.25
CA HIS A 651 13.64 38.66 -10.14
C HIS A 651 14.38 39.97 -9.92
N ASP A 652 15.70 39.95 -10.01
CA ASP A 652 16.54 41.17 -9.87
C ASP A 652 16.39 42.16 -11.03
N ALA A 653 15.92 41.64 -12.19
CA ALA A 653 15.70 42.46 -13.41
C ALA A 653 14.26 43.02 -13.50
N ALA A 654 13.31 42.58 -12.66
CA ALA A 654 11.91 43.03 -12.64
C ALA A 654 11.64 43.97 -11.48
#